data_d04daacd9c733f791058bc9a36de8ce5
#
_entry.id   d04daacd9c733f791058bc9a36de8ce5
#
_cell.length_a   1.000
_cell.length_b   1.000
_cell.length_c   1.000
_cell.angle_alpha   90.00
_cell.angle_beta   90.00
_cell.angle_gamma   90.00
#
_symmetry.space_group_name_H-M   'P 1'
#
loop_
_entity.id
_entity.type
_entity.pdbx_description
1 polymer ?
#
loop_
_entity_poly.entity_id
_entity_poly.type
_entity_poly.pdbx_seq_one_letter_code
_entity_poly.pdbx_strand_id
1 'polypeptide(L)'
;MRVYIKRKKIVLLKFPNLMKRLLLFLSLAIVAVPVFSQEFVVGDIRLEGLQRVSASPVFAALPVQVGDTVDGESVRNVIRSLFETGFFTNIQVAREGNVLIVILQERPSIKKIEIEGNKAIKTEQLTDVMDENNLKEGEILQQDLLQAITRELERQYVSRARYGASVEAKVKDLPNNMVGIDIEVDEGKPAKIKHLNIVGNKVFSDDELLDGFELTTTHWNSFFTSSDQYAREKLTGDIEKLESFYLDRGYLDFEVVSSQVSISPDKTQVFITLNVNEGEIYTVKKIDIAGDPIIPEERMRRLVLLREDRTFSQRDMTDTSEYLKTMMGNSGYTNAKVEGIPEKNQAEHTVDVTFFVDPGQRVYVRRVNFSGNTKTSDEVVRREMRQLESASASNAKIDHSKVRLERLGYFKTVDVKTNPVPGSDDLIDVDYTLEEQPSGTIQASVGYAQTTKLNLSVSVQQNNWLGTGKQVGFGVQKNTYQTMYSYNYNDPYFTPDGVSRGFSAYYRTRDYEKINVSRYSTDAFGADITFGYPISEISRLGFGVGVVHQDIRTGAYAPQEIISSPKLYSGTSYVAQSDWEAGVSGSNGIPYSSDGSLDEFQFPVYQVSEDMLLGSYPGFIDLYGDTFTSGTAQLSWSRRTLNRGILATRGSSQVLAAEATFPGSEMEYYKLTYTGSIYFPLYREFTLRLKTRLGYGDGFNSMDELPFFENYYAGGFGSVRGYERSTLGPRGTPSVSYNRAQTTGWTDLNRDGQAYSGFYPQSPELGGSAYVRCDDPTSPTLYSASGGAAICEPGKLIAYETGYPANIGGNILMEFSSELLLPIPFIEDSSQMQLVAFVDAGNVFSGYCREDRYDRLNCHEPDLNRLSSSAGIGFTWISGFGPMTFSYAVPLHKNELDEAEYFQFSFGTGF
;
A
#
# COMPACT_ATOMS: atom_id res chain seq x y z
N MET A 1 -25.03 -34.58 48.76
CA MET A 1 -24.61 -35.28 49.94
C MET A 1 -23.89 -34.26 50.81
N ARG A 2 -24.63 -33.65 51.71
CA ARG A 2 -24.48 -33.61 53.19
C ARG A 2 -23.04 -33.29 53.62
N VAL A 3 -22.76 -32.23 54.28
CA VAL A 3 -23.09 -31.70 55.65
C VAL A 3 -21.73 -31.45 56.34
N TYR A 4 -21.35 -30.44 57.12
CA TYR A 4 -21.94 -29.78 58.26
C TYR A 4 -21.15 -28.51 58.67
N ILE A 5 -21.88 -27.54 59.08
CA ILE A 5 -21.76 -26.44 60.02
C ILE A 5 -20.93 -26.75 61.32
N LYS A 6 -20.18 -25.73 61.81
CA LYS A 6 -20.27 -25.38 63.24
C LYS A 6 -19.86 -23.93 63.53
N ARG A 7 -20.83 -23.14 63.98
CA ARG A 7 -20.70 -21.91 64.78
C ARG A 7 -20.23 -22.26 66.19
N LYS A 8 -19.46 -21.38 66.80
CA LYS A 8 -19.52 -21.13 68.25
C LYS A 8 -19.35 -19.65 68.55
N LYS A 9 -20.40 -19.12 69.19
CA LYS A 9 -20.47 -17.86 69.97
C LYS A 9 -19.84 -18.09 71.33
N ILE A 10 -19.28 -17.05 71.97
CA ILE A 10 -19.27 -16.74 73.39
C ILE A 10 -18.87 -15.25 73.46
N VAL A 11 -19.75 -14.36 73.81
CA VAL A 11 -20.30 -13.78 75.00
C VAL A 11 -19.38 -12.82 75.77
N LEU A 12 -19.91 -11.63 75.83
CA LEU A 12 -19.45 -10.42 76.59
C LEU A 12 -19.22 -10.64 78.07
N LEU A 13 -18.23 -9.92 78.60
CA LEU A 13 -18.30 -9.35 79.91
C LEU A 13 -17.60 -7.97 79.96
N LYS A 14 -18.31 -7.03 80.57
CA LYS A 14 -18.04 -5.60 80.76
C LYS A 14 -17.27 -5.34 82.06
N PHE A 15 -16.52 -4.21 82.07
CA PHE A 15 -16.19 -3.23 83.14
C PHE A 15 -14.84 -3.41 83.84
N PRO A 16 -14.26 -2.32 84.44
CA PRO A 16 -14.25 -0.91 83.96
C PRO A 16 -12.83 -0.32 83.87
N ASN A 17 -12.62 0.54 82.91
CA ASN A 17 -11.36 1.23 82.63
C ASN A 17 -11.28 2.67 83.16
N LEU A 18 -11.57 2.90 84.42
CA LEU A 18 -11.37 4.26 85.00
C LEU A 18 -10.10 4.35 85.85
N MET A 19 -9.56 3.28 86.33
CA MET A 19 -8.42 3.28 87.21
C MET A 19 -7.05 3.03 86.55
N LYS A 20 -7.03 2.61 85.27
CA LYS A 20 -5.80 2.49 84.48
C LYS A 20 -5.38 3.77 83.72
N ARG A 21 -6.30 4.75 83.59
CA ARG A 21 -5.96 6.05 82.91
C ARG A 21 -5.39 7.06 83.92
N LEU A 22 -5.52 6.88 85.26
CA LEU A 22 -4.94 7.80 86.16
C LEU A 22 -3.47 7.45 86.55
N LEU A 23 -3.04 6.23 86.38
CA LEU A 23 -1.64 5.81 86.61
C LEU A 23 -0.76 6.00 85.34
N LEU A 24 -1.32 6.17 84.16
CA LEU A 24 -0.55 6.45 82.93
C LEU A 24 -0.28 7.97 82.75
N PHE A 25 -1.09 8.83 83.44
CA PHE A 25 -0.83 10.30 83.46
C PHE A 25 0.14 10.75 84.48
N LEU A 26 0.42 9.96 85.56
CA LEU A 26 1.38 10.31 86.57
C LEU A 26 2.81 9.80 86.31
N SER A 27 2.99 8.87 85.32
CA SER A 27 4.30 8.41 84.89
C SER A 27 4.87 9.15 83.66
N LEU A 28 4.04 10.02 83.03
CA LEU A 28 4.49 10.87 81.92
C LEU A 28 4.89 12.31 82.30
N ALA A 29 4.89 12.60 83.58
CA ALA A 29 5.23 13.95 84.05
C ALA A 29 6.65 14.10 84.59
N ILE A 30 7.53 13.12 84.50
CA ILE A 30 8.92 13.19 84.94
C ILE A 30 9.77 12.64 83.79
N VAL A 31 10.18 13.45 82.87
CA VAL A 31 11.41 13.66 82.11
C VAL A 31 11.04 14.42 80.86
N ALA A 32 10.56 15.64 80.96
CA ALA A 32 10.83 16.64 79.96
C ALA A 32 12.12 17.35 80.40
N VAL A 33 13.24 16.72 80.16
CA VAL A 33 14.49 17.43 80.05
C VAL A 33 14.41 18.26 78.81
N PRO A 34 14.50 19.60 78.82
CA PRO A 34 14.70 20.35 77.62
C PRO A 34 16.04 19.90 77.04
N VAL A 35 16.06 19.14 75.97
CA VAL A 35 17.24 18.99 75.15
C VAL A 35 17.46 20.36 74.54
N PHE A 36 18.29 21.18 75.29
CA PHE A 36 18.93 22.34 74.68
C PHE A 36 19.73 21.77 73.49
N SER A 37 19.29 22.01 72.29
CA SER A 37 20.10 21.92 71.08
C SER A 37 21.28 22.86 71.31
N GLN A 38 22.39 22.34 71.78
CA GLN A 38 23.65 23.14 71.85
C GLN A 38 24.08 23.39 70.45
N GLU A 39 24.01 24.63 70.03
CA GLU A 39 24.64 25.09 68.81
C GLU A 39 26.12 24.66 68.79
N PHE A 40 26.60 24.19 67.63
CA PHE A 40 27.98 23.80 67.45
C PHE A 40 28.48 24.22 66.05
N VAL A 41 29.75 24.54 65.98
CA VAL A 41 30.41 24.84 64.71
C VAL A 41 30.88 23.55 64.10
N VAL A 42 30.49 23.35 62.88
CA VAL A 42 30.83 22.15 62.10
C VAL A 42 32.28 22.15 61.71
N GLY A 43 33.05 21.22 62.25
CA GLY A 43 34.48 21.02 61.92
C GLY A 43 34.69 20.05 60.72
N ASP A 44 33.77 19.13 60.54
CA ASP A 44 33.78 18.19 59.46
C ASP A 44 32.36 17.62 59.20
N ILE A 45 32.05 17.18 58.00
CA ILE A 45 30.80 16.52 57.64
C ILE A 45 31.09 15.11 57.14
N ARG A 46 30.56 14.09 57.83
CA ARG A 46 30.69 12.69 57.46
C ARG A 46 29.38 12.14 56.96
N LEU A 47 29.42 11.52 55.77
CA LEU A 47 28.28 10.83 55.19
C LEU A 47 28.43 9.32 55.43
N GLU A 48 27.41 8.68 56.00
CA GLU A 48 27.37 7.23 56.24
C GLU A 48 26.17 6.59 55.57
N GLY A 49 26.31 5.35 55.08
CA GLY A 49 25.22 4.59 54.47
C GLY A 49 25.08 4.73 52.97
N LEU A 50 25.97 5.51 52.31
CA LEU A 50 25.97 5.56 50.83
C LEU A 50 26.48 4.23 50.24
N GLN A 51 25.77 3.73 49.25
CA GLN A 51 26.09 2.49 48.54
C GLN A 51 26.27 2.72 47.04
N ARG A 52 25.40 3.47 46.38
CA ARG A 52 25.36 3.74 44.95
C ARG A 52 25.39 5.23 44.61
N VAL A 53 24.74 6.05 45.42
CA VAL A 53 24.77 7.49 45.27
C VAL A 53 26.15 8.02 45.61
N SER A 54 26.80 8.76 44.70
CA SER A 54 28.09 9.38 44.99
C SER A 54 27.92 10.48 46.02
N ALA A 55 28.96 10.78 46.78
CA ALA A 55 28.92 11.80 47.82
C ALA A 55 28.72 13.24 47.26
N SER A 56 29.13 13.48 45.99
CA SER A 56 29.11 14.83 45.40
C SER A 56 27.71 15.46 45.30
N PRO A 57 26.67 14.83 44.77
CA PRO A 57 25.32 15.41 44.77
C PRO A 57 24.75 15.54 46.19
N VAL A 58 25.14 14.67 47.13
CA VAL A 58 24.70 14.79 48.51
C VAL A 58 25.30 16.03 49.15
N PHE A 59 26.61 16.29 49.00
CA PHE A 59 27.24 17.52 49.49
C PHE A 59 26.69 18.76 48.82
N ALA A 60 26.37 18.70 47.52
CA ALA A 60 25.78 19.82 46.78
C ALA A 60 24.37 20.20 47.30
N ALA A 61 23.63 19.20 47.82
CA ALA A 61 22.30 19.40 48.39
C ALA A 61 22.28 19.79 49.85
N LEU A 62 23.42 19.74 50.54
CA LEU A 62 23.52 20.13 51.95
C LEU A 62 23.50 21.65 52.10
N PRO A 63 22.56 22.24 52.90
CA PRO A 63 22.50 23.68 53.16
C PRO A 63 23.48 24.12 54.22
N VAL A 64 24.40 23.25 54.67
CA VAL A 64 25.38 23.47 55.73
C VAL A 64 26.77 23.13 55.25
N GLN A 65 27.75 23.98 55.48
CA GLN A 65 29.16 23.79 55.16
C GLN A 65 30.05 23.68 56.40
N VAL A 66 31.29 23.22 56.23
CA VAL A 66 32.30 23.23 57.30
C VAL A 66 32.56 24.66 57.66
N GLY A 67 32.43 24.97 58.98
CA GLY A 67 32.56 26.32 59.58
C GLY A 67 31.22 26.95 59.98
N ASP A 68 30.10 26.43 59.52
CA ASP A 68 28.77 26.92 59.85
C ASP A 68 28.36 26.50 61.27
N THR A 69 27.52 27.32 61.93
CA THR A 69 26.90 26.97 63.22
C THR A 69 25.60 26.19 62.92
N VAL A 70 25.49 25.00 63.45
CA VAL A 70 24.31 24.14 63.31
C VAL A 70 23.50 24.14 64.58
N ASP A 71 22.23 24.46 64.38
CA ASP A 71 21.17 24.38 65.40
C ASP A 71 20.08 23.40 65.01
N GLY A 72 19.02 23.35 65.77
CA GLY A 72 17.91 22.43 65.50
C GLY A 72 17.10 22.77 64.21
N GLU A 73 17.20 24.02 63.72
CA GLU A 73 16.58 24.44 62.46
C GLU A 73 17.44 24.05 61.29
N SER A 74 18.74 24.23 61.37
CA SER A 74 19.73 23.79 60.40
C SER A 74 19.63 22.26 60.15
N VAL A 75 19.51 21.45 61.21
CA VAL A 75 19.29 19.99 61.09
C VAL A 75 18.02 19.69 60.38
N ARG A 76 16.92 20.39 60.64
CA ARG A 76 15.66 20.18 59.90
C ARG A 76 15.81 20.55 58.43
N ASN A 77 16.53 21.60 58.12
CA ASN A 77 16.79 22.02 56.73
C ASN A 77 17.69 21.00 56.00
N VAL A 78 18.73 20.47 56.65
CA VAL A 78 19.57 19.39 56.14
C VAL A 78 18.69 18.15 55.73
N ILE A 79 17.85 17.73 56.69
CA ILE A 79 16.96 16.57 56.42
C ILE A 79 16.00 16.88 55.27
N ARG A 80 15.38 18.07 55.25
CA ARG A 80 14.43 18.45 54.21
C ARG A 80 15.11 18.52 52.85
N SER A 81 16.23 19.20 52.73
CA SER A 81 16.96 19.38 51.48
C SER A 81 17.42 18.05 50.90
N LEU A 82 17.90 17.13 51.75
CA LEU A 82 18.28 15.79 51.29
C LEU A 82 17.07 14.91 50.95
N PHE A 83 15.93 15.03 51.63
CA PHE A 83 14.68 14.35 51.25
C PHE A 83 14.14 14.85 49.91
N GLU A 84 14.25 16.14 49.63
CA GLU A 84 13.84 16.75 48.37
C GLU A 84 14.62 16.20 47.15
N THR A 85 15.85 15.69 47.38
CA THR A 85 16.64 15.02 46.29
C THR A 85 15.98 13.73 45.78
N GLY A 86 15.08 13.12 46.56
CA GLY A 86 14.42 11.87 46.21
C GLY A 86 15.28 10.59 46.33
N PHE A 87 16.56 10.70 46.74
CA PHE A 87 17.49 9.58 46.78
C PHE A 87 17.36 8.69 48.01
N PHE A 88 16.80 9.22 49.12
CA PHE A 88 16.85 8.55 50.40
C PHE A 88 15.47 8.17 50.95
N THR A 89 15.37 6.99 51.58
CA THR A 89 14.19 6.56 52.37
C THR A 89 14.21 7.04 53.79
N ASN A 90 15.42 7.15 54.39
CA ASN A 90 15.59 7.62 55.77
C ASN A 90 16.85 8.47 55.85
N ILE A 91 16.75 9.54 56.60
CA ILE A 91 17.85 10.48 56.86
C ILE A 91 17.91 10.75 58.34
N GLN A 92 19.03 10.44 58.93
CA GLN A 92 19.28 10.75 60.36
C GLN A 92 20.52 11.64 60.41
N VAL A 93 20.47 12.62 61.29
CA VAL A 93 21.58 13.51 61.54
C VAL A 93 22.03 13.32 62.96
N ALA A 94 23.29 13.00 63.18
CA ALA A 94 23.93 12.78 64.45
C ALA A 94 25.13 13.73 64.63
N ARG A 95 25.59 13.90 65.84
CA ARG A 95 26.75 14.70 66.18
C ARG A 95 27.77 13.90 66.94
N GLU A 96 29.02 13.93 66.52
CA GLU A 96 30.17 13.39 67.22
C GLU A 96 31.22 14.47 67.40
N GLY A 97 31.25 15.12 68.59
CA GLY A 97 32.14 16.31 68.83
C GLY A 97 31.76 17.48 67.93
N ASN A 98 32.66 17.87 67.06
CA ASN A 98 32.44 18.92 66.03
C ASN A 98 32.09 18.32 64.60
N VAL A 99 31.92 17.02 64.52
CA VAL A 99 31.59 16.37 63.27
C VAL A 99 30.08 16.21 63.16
N LEU A 100 29.51 16.68 62.01
CA LEU A 100 28.12 16.43 61.60
C LEU A 100 28.08 15.10 60.88
N ILE A 101 27.42 14.09 61.42
CA ILE A 101 27.27 12.79 60.79
C ILE A 101 25.89 12.73 60.18
N VAL A 102 25.82 12.59 58.86
CA VAL A 102 24.56 12.37 58.11
C VAL A 102 24.49 10.90 57.73
N ILE A 103 23.58 10.18 58.38
CA ILE A 103 23.33 8.75 58.11
C ILE A 103 22.20 8.66 57.13
N LEU A 104 22.50 8.06 55.95
CA LEU A 104 21.63 8.01 54.78
C LEU A 104 21.24 6.59 54.47
N GLN A 105 19.98 6.34 54.26
CA GLN A 105 19.47 5.11 53.73
C GLN A 105 18.96 5.35 52.33
N GLU A 106 19.68 4.83 51.31
CA GLU A 106 19.32 5.01 49.90
C GLU A 106 18.02 4.28 49.56
N ARG A 107 17.22 4.91 48.69
CA ARG A 107 16.12 4.21 48.03
C ARG A 107 16.68 3.14 47.09
N PRO A 108 16.00 1.99 46.91
CA PRO A 108 16.46 0.98 46.02
C PRO A 108 16.34 1.46 44.56
N SER A 109 17.23 0.97 43.70
CA SER A 109 17.13 1.21 42.25
C SER A 109 16.42 0.06 41.57
N ILE A 110 15.73 0.39 40.48
CA ILE A 110 14.98 -0.58 39.65
C ILE A 110 15.97 -1.35 38.81
N LYS A 111 16.01 -2.66 38.98
CA LYS A 111 16.84 -3.57 38.16
C LYS A 111 16.10 -4.08 36.94
N LYS A 112 14.81 -4.38 37.11
CA LYS A 112 13.97 -4.96 36.07
C LYS A 112 12.51 -4.58 36.30
N ILE A 113 11.78 -4.36 35.20
CA ILE A 113 10.34 -4.19 35.20
C ILE A 113 9.76 -5.29 34.30
N GLU A 114 8.84 -6.08 34.82
CA GLU A 114 8.11 -7.11 34.09
C GLU A 114 6.64 -6.76 34.08
N ILE A 115 5.99 -6.85 32.89
CA ILE A 115 4.57 -6.60 32.72
C ILE A 115 3.93 -7.89 32.21
N GLU A 116 2.94 -8.39 32.95
CA GLU A 116 2.23 -9.60 32.59
C GLU A 116 0.72 -9.36 32.54
N GLY A 117 0.00 -10.12 31.68
CA GLY A 117 -1.47 -10.06 31.59
C GLY A 117 -1.99 -9.09 30.54
N ASN A 118 -1.17 -8.21 29.97
CA ASN A 118 -1.52 -7.22 28.96
C ASN A 118 -1.64 -7.86 27.56
N LYS A 119 -2.86 -8.02 27.07
CA LYS A 119 -3.18 -8.54 25.73
C LYS A 119 -3.72 -7.47 24.79
N ALA A 120 -4.49 -6.53 25.31
CA ALA A 120 -5.16 -5.49 24.54
C ALA A 120 -4.24 -4.30 24.25
N ILE A 121 -3.25 -4.05 25.10
CA ILE A 121 -2.22 -3.03 24.89
C ILE A 121 -0.87 -3.73 24.82
N LYS A 122 -0.10 -3.43 23.78
CA LYS A 122 1.25 -3.99 23.61
C LYS A 122 2.17 -3.54 24.72
N THR A 123 3.07 -4.41 25.14
CA THR A 123 4.04 -4.12 26.22
C THR A 123 4.86 -2.88 25.89
N GLU A 124 5.29 -2.70 24.64
CA GLU A 124 6.04 -1.52 24.23
C GLU A 124 5.31 -0.21 24.52
N GLN A 125 4.00 -0.14 24.24
CA GLN A 125 3.19 1.06 24.51
C GLN A 125 3.06 1.36 26.01
N LEU A 126 2.97 0.33 26.85
CA LEU A 126 2.93 0.51 28.30
C LEU A 126 4.31 0.93 28.83
N THR A 127 5.38 0.39 28.26
CA THR A 127 6.76 0.75 28.58
C THR A 127 7.04 2.21 28.21
N ASP A 128 6.60 2.66 27.03
CA ASP A 128 6.75 4.07 26.62
C ASP A 128 6.13 5.04 27.65
N VAL A 129 4.91 4.74 28.12
CA VAL A 129 4.25 5.56 29.17
C VAL A 129 5.04 5.57 30.47
N MET A 130 5.65 4.46 30.85
CA MET A 130 6.49 4.40 32.06
C MET A 130 7.79 5.18 31.88
N ASP A 131 8.44 5.04 30.72
CA ASP A 131 9.70 5.71 30.40
C ASP A 131 9.53 7.24 30.35
N GLU A 132 8.44 7.72 29.74
CA GLU A 132 8.08 9.15 29.70
C GLU A 132 7.89 9.75 31.11
N ASN A 133 7.47 8.92 32.06
CA ASN A 133 7.29 9.30 33.45
C ASN A 133 8.49 8.91 34.34
N ASN A 134 9.65 8.61 33.78
CA ASN A 134 10.91 8.25 34.48
C ASN A 134 10.83 6.99 35.36
N LEU A 135 9.91 6.07 35.10
CA LEU A 135 9.89 4.75 35.73
C LEU A 135 10.55 3.74 34.78
N LYS A 136 11.85 3.65 34.80
CA LYS A 136 12.65 2.76 33.93
C LYS A 136 13.77 2.04 34.69
N GLU A 137 14.30 1.03 34.09
CA GLU A 137 15.42 0.27 34.62
C GLU A 137 16.66 1.17 34.84
N GLY A 138 17.27 1.07 36.02
CA GLY A 138 18.41 1.86 36.44
C GLY A 138 18.03 3.08 37.30
N GLU A 139 16.81 3.55 37.26
CA GLU A 139 16.34 4.69 38.07
C GLU A 139 16.02 4.28 39.51
N ILE A 140 15.88 5.27 40.36
CA ILE A 140 15.55 5.10 41.80
C ILE A 140 14.04 4.90 41.96
N LEU A 141 13.64 3.86 42.66
CA LEU A 141 12.23 3.61 42.94
C LEU A 141 11.63 4.70 43.84
N GLN A 142 10.65 5.40 43.32
CA GLN A 142 9.76 6.29 44.06
C GLN A 142 8.37 5.65 44.16
N GLN A 143 7.92 5.34 45.36
CA GLN A 143 6.69 4.60 45.56
C GLN A 143 5.45 5.39 45.15
N ASP A 144 5.48 6.71 45.30
CA ASP A 144 4.39 7.59 44.86
C ASP A 144 4.28 7.65 43.34
N LEU A 145 5.44 7.64 42.66
CA LEU A 145 5.50 7.57 41.20
C LEU A 145 4.98 6.23 40.68
N LEU A 146 5.39 5.11 41.30
CA LEU A 146 4.88 3.80 40.95
C LEU A 146 3.34 3.71 41.07
N GLN A 147 2.77 4.27 42.16
CA GLN A 147 1.31 4.33 42.32
C GLN A 147 0.63 5.29 41.34
N ALA A 148 1.29 6.38 40.94
CA ALA A 148 0.76 7.30 39.94
C ALA A 148 0.72 6.62 38.58
N ILE A 149 1.77 5.90 38.21
CA ILE A 149 1.88 5.16 36.93
C ILE A 149 0.89 3.99 36.88
N THR A 150 0.75 3.21 37.94
CA THR A 150 -0.27 2.14 37.94
C THR A 150 -1.68 2.69 37.70
N ARG A 151 -2.02 3.85 38.27
CA ARG A 151 -3.30 4.52 38.00
C ARG A 151 -3.38 5.07 36.57
N GLU A 152 -2.29 5.53 36.01
CA GLU A 152 -2.26 5.98 34.62
C GLU A 152 -2.41 4.80 33.64
N LEU A 153 -1.75 3.68 33.93
CA LEU A 153 -1.94 2.44 33.16
C LEU A 153 -3.41 1.97 33.23
N GLU A 154 -4.03 2.01 34.42
CA GLU A 154 -5.47 1.70 34.53
C GLU A 154 -6.34 2.64 33.68
N ARG A 155 -6.02 3.95 33.63
CA ARG A 155 -6.73 4.91 32.75
C ARG A 155 -6.59 4.55 31.27
N GLN A 156 -5.42 4.08 30.84
CA GLN A 156 -5.21 3.62 29.47
C GLN A 156 -6.12 2.43 29.10
N TYR A 157 -6.40 1.56 30.06
CA TYR A 157 -7.38 0.48 29.87
C TYR A 157 -8.82 0.98 29.87
N VAL A 158 -9.13 1.95 30.74
CA VAL A 158 -10.46 2.59 30.77
C VAL A 158 -10.76 3.32 29.47
N SER A 159 -9.78 4.01 28.87
CA SER A 159 -9.96 4.67 27.57
C SER A 159 -10.25 3.69 26.42
N ARG A 160 -9.90 2.40 26.63
CA ARG A 160 -10.20 1.30 25.71
C ARG A 160 -11.41 0.46 26.17
N ALA A 161 -12.35 1.09 26.84
CA ALA A 161 -13.60 0.47 27.32
C ALA A 161 -13.42 -0.62 28.40
N ARG A 162 -12.26 -0.77 29.00
CA ARG A 162 -11.99 -1.81 29.99
C ARG A 162 -12.12 -1.26 31.41
N TYR A 163 -13.36 -0.98 31.83
CA TYR A 163 -13.67 -0.40 33.14
C TYR A 163 -13.40 -1.35 34.34
N GLY A 164 -13.26 -2.63 34.05
CA GLY A 164 -12.92 -3.66 35.05
C GLY A 164 -11.42 -3.88 35.21
N ALA A 165 -10.59 -3.20 34.42
CA ALA A 165 -9.15 -3.36 34.50
C ALA A 165 -8.60 -2.96 35.87
N SER A 166 -7.60 -3.71 36.33
CA SER A 166 -6.82 -3.40 37.51
C SER A 166 -5.34 -3.68 37.25
N VAL A 167 -4.49 -2.79 37.71
CA VAL A 167 -3.04 -2.88 37.56
C VAL A 167 -2.42 -2.93 38.94
N GLU A 168 -1.81 -4.06 39.29
CA GLU A 168 -1.11 -4.25 40.56
C GLU A 168 0.40 -4.29 40.33
N ALA A 169 1.14 -3.43 41.02
CA ALA A 169 2.58 -3.43 40.99
C ALA A 169 3.15 -4.08 42.26
N LYS A 170 3.90 -5.14 42.14
CA LYS A 170 4.58 -5.86 43.21
C LYS A 170 6.07 -5.59 43.17
N VAL A 171 6.60 -5.03 44.26
CA VAL A 171 8.02 -4.75 44.39
C VAL A 171 8.70 -5.92 45.09
N LYS A 172 9.72 -6.48 44.48
CA LYS A 172 10.55 -7.57 44.98
C LYS A 172 11.93 -7.07 45.33
N ASP A 173 12.36 -7.22 46.59
CA ASP A 173 13.71 -6.84 46.99
C ASP A 173 14.74 -7.79 46.36
N LEU A 174 15.80 -7.21 45.84
CA LEU A 174 16.93 -7.91 45.24
C LEU A 174 18.24 -7.52 45.96
N PRO A 175 19.30 -8.35 45.87
CA PRO A 175 20.61 -8.00 46.43
C PRO A 175 21.14 -6.65 45.93
N ASN A 176 21.97 -6.01 46.74
CA ASN A 176 22.68 -4.74 46.44
C ASN A 176 21.74 -3.51 46.34
N ASN A 177 20.77 -3.42 47.21
CA ASN A 177 19.79 -2.31 47.25
C ASN A 177 19.10 -2.07 45.90
N MET A 178 18.68 -3.17 45.25
CA MET A 178 17.93 -3.14 44.00
C MET A 178 16.56 -3.75 44.23
N VAL A 179 15.63 -3.45 43.30
CA VAL A 179 14.28 -4.03 43.27
C VAL A 179 13.93 -4.48 41.86
N GLY A 180 13.12 -5.55 41.77
CA GLY A 180 12.35 -5.89 40.61
C GLY A 180 10.92 -5.43 40.80
N ILE A 181 10.28 -4.95 39.73
CA ILE A 181 8.87 -4.53 39.73
C ILE A 181 8.12 -5.45 38.79
N ASP A 182 7.17 -6.20 39.35
CA ASP A 182 6.26 -7.02 38.57
C ASP A 182 4.91 -6.32 38.50
N ILE A 183 4.50 -5.95 37.30
CA ILE A 183 3.21 -5.29 37.03
C ILE A 183 2.27 -6.33 36.47
N GLU A 184 1.32 -6.75 37.32
CA GLU A 184 0.29 -7.69 36.94
C GLU A 184 -0.95 -6.92 36.48
N VAL A 185 -1.38 -7.18 35.23
CA VAL A 185 -2.54 -6.53 34.61
C VAL A 185 -3.68 -7.52 34.50
N ASP A 186 -4.79 -7.25 35.16
CA ASP A 186 -6.07 -7.88 34.85
C ASP A 186 -6.88 -6.92 34.01
N GLU A 187 -6.94 -7.17 32.70
CA GLU A 187 -7.60 -6.27 31.75
C GLU A 187 -9.13 -6.25 31.88
N GLY A 188 -9.72 -7.22 32.51
CA GLY A 188 -11.18 -7.39 32.55
C GLY A 188 -11.78 -7.59 31.14
N LYS A 189 -13.10 -7.49 31.04
CA LYS A 189 -13.83 -7.53 29.77
C LYS A 189 -14.10 -6.10 29.28
N PRO A 190 -14.10 -5.85 27.95
CA PRO A 190 -14.52 -4.55 27.44
C PRO A 190 -16.01 -4.32 27.71
N ALA A 191 -16.36 -3.12 28.13
CA ALA A 191 -17.74 -2.72 28.35
C ALA A 191 -18.41 -2.42 27.00
N LYS A 192 -19.46 -3.17 26.69
CA LYS A 192 -20.20 -3.08 25.43
C LYS A 192 -21.46 -2.25 25.56
N ILE A 193 -21.73 -1.44 24.53
CA ILE A 193 -22.92 -0.60 24.48
C ILE A 193 -24.14 -1.48 24.25
N LYS A 194 -25.02 -1.52 25.23
CA LYS A 194 -26.27 -2.27 25.17
C LYS A 194 -27.40 -1.44 24.59
N HIS A 195 -27.48 -0.18 24.98
CA HIS A 195 -28.46 0.77 24.48
C HIS A 195 -27.79 2.13 24.27
N LEU A 196 -28.11 2.76 23.15
CA LEU A 196 -27.73 4.13 22.81
C LEU A 196 -29.02 4.79 22.31
N ASN A 197 -29.57 5.71 23.10
CA ASN A 197 -30.85 6.35 22.84
C ASN A 197 -30.68 7.86 22.77
N ILE A 198 -31.42 8.49 21.85
CA ILE A 198 -31.56 9.93 21.77
C ILE A 198 -32.99 10.26 22.19
N VAL A 199 -33.16 11.22 23.08
CA VAL A 199 -34.49 11.61 23.62
C VAL A 199 -34.68 13.10 23.39
N GLY A 200 -35.81 13.48 22.78
CA GLY A 200 -36.13 14.87 22.47
C GLY A 200 -36.11 15.17 20.97
N ASN A 201 -35.54 14.27 20.17
CA ASN A 201 -35.60 14.35 18.70
C ASN A 201 -37.02 14.07 18.22
N LYS A 202 -37.52 14.92 17.33
CA LYS A 202 -38.87 14.84 16.73
C LYS A 202 -38.83 14.88 15.22
N VAL A 203 -37.82 15.52 14.66
CA VAL A 203 -37.68 15.77 13.22
C VAL A 203 -36.91 14.64 12.53
N PHE A 204 -35.85 14.16 13.14
CA PHE A 204 -35.01 13.09 12.62
C PHE A 204 -35.18 11.82 13.45
N SER A 205 -35.14 10.67 12.80
CA SER A 205 -35.22 9.39 13.49
C SER A 205 -33.87 9.06 14.18
N ASP A 206 -33.94 8.23 15.24
CA ASP A 206 -32.74 7.74 15.93
C ASP A 206 -31.78 7.07 14.95
N ASP A 207 -32.27 6.26 14.02
CA ASP A 207 -31.44 5.58 13.03
C ASP A 207 -30.67 6.56 12.14
N GLU A 208 -31.29 7.68 11.74
CA GLU A 208 -30.62 8.71 10.93
C GLU A 208 -29.57 9.50 11.72
N LEU A 209 -29.84 9.76 12.99
CA LEU A 209 -28.90 10.47 13.87
C LEU A 209 -27.71 9.61 14.26
N LEU A 210 -27.95 8.31 14.49
CA LEU A 210 -26.93 7.36 14.91
C LEU A 210 -26.07 6.83 13.73
N ASP A 211 -26.51 6.99 12.48
CA ASP A 211 -25.73 6.56 11.29
C ASP A 211 -24.36 7.26 11.20
N GLY A 212 -24.25 8.48 11.75
CA GLY A 212 -22.98 9.22 11.82
C GLY A 212 -22.08 8.89 13.02
N PHE A 213 -22.54 8.08 13.98
CA PHE A 213 -21.83 7.82 15.22
C PHE A 213 -20.74 6.76 15.05
N GLU A 214 -19.62 6.96 15.73
CA GLU A 214 -18.59 5.93 15.85
C GLU A 214 -19.00 4.83 16.85
N LEU A 215 -19.76 5.21 17.88
CA LEU A 215 -20.30 4.29 18.87
C LEU A 215 -21.62 3.68 18.40
N THR A 216 -21.68 2.36 18.39
CA THR A 216 -22.89 1.61 18.00
C THR A 216 -23.27 0.57 19.05
N THR A 217 -24.52 0.11 19.04
CA THR A 217 -24.92 -1.06 19.81
C THR A 217 -24.27 -2.32 19.22
N THR A 218 -24.16 -3.40 20.02
CA THR A 218 -23.55 -4.65 19.58
C THR A 218 -24.32 -5.28 18.42
N HIS A 219 -23.68 -5.37 17.25
CA HIS A 219 -24.13 -6.06 16.05
C HIS A 219 -23.21 -7.23 15.71
N TRP A 220 -23.57 -8.07 14.75
CA TRP A 220 -22.77 -9.22 14.35
C TRP A 220 -21.38 -8.83 13.78
N ASN A 221 -21.25 -7.64 13.19
CA ASN A 221 -19.99 -7.09 12.63
C ASN A 221 -19.13 -6.38 13.69
N SER A 222 -19.66 -6.08 14.89
CA SER A 222 -18.89 -5.40 15.96
C SER A 222 -17.66 -6.19 16.41
N PHE A 223 -17.60 -7.48 16.08
CA PHE A 223 -16.41 -8.30 16.32
C PHE A 223 -15.16 -7.77 15.56
N PHE A 224 -15.35 -7.12 14.42
CA PHE A 224 -14.25 -6.59 13.59
C PHE A 224 -13.98 -5.09 13.83
N THR A 225 -14.98 -4.31 14.23
CA THR A 225 -14.89 -2.84 14.29
C THR A 225 -14.63 -2.27 15.67
N SER A 226 -14.94 -3.02 16.74
CA SER A 226 -14.92 -2.54 18.12
C SER A 226 -15.76 -1.26 18.37
N SER A 227 -16.72 -0.98 17.49
CA SER A 227 -17.62 0.18 17.60
C SER A 227 -18.61 0.06 18.76
N ASP A 228 -18.85 -1.14 19.25
CA ASP A 228 -19.68 -1.43 20.42
C ASP A 228 -18.95 -1.26 21.77
N GLN A 229 -17.67 -0.84 21.75
CA GLN A 229 -16.89 -0.62 22.97
C GLN A 229 -16.93 0.86 23.36
N TYR A 230 -17.46 1.13 24.54
CA TYR A 230 -17.64 2.49 25.02
C TYR A 230 -16.31 3.12 25.44
N ALA A 231 -15.99 4.26 24.84
CA ALA A 231 -14.94 5.18 25.28
C ALA A 231 -15.52 6.59 25.39
N ARG A 232 -15.12 7.33 26.43
CA ARG A 232 -15.63 8.68 26.70
C ARG A 232 -15.31 9.65 25.56
N GLU A 233 -14.10 9.56 25.04
CA GLU A 233 -13.60 10.40 23.96
C GLU A 233 -14.42 10.20 22.66
N LYS A 234 -14.79 8.96 22.37
CA LYS A 234 -15.67 8.64 21.23
C LYS A 234 -17.05 9.24 21.41
N LEU A 235 -17.64 9.13 22.60
CA LEU A 235 -18.93 9.74 22.88
C LEU A 235 -18.89 11.26 22.74
N THR A 236 -17.82 11.91 23.20
CA THR A 236 -17.66 13.35 23.02
C THR A 236 -17.61 13.72 21.52
N GLY A 237 -16.85 12.98 20.73
CA GLY A 237 -16.80 13.18 19.26
C GLY A 237 -18.14 12.90 18.58
N ASP A 238 -18.92 11.92 19.06
CA ASP A 238 -20.24 11.62 18.52
C ASP A 238 -21.27 12.70 18.89
N ILE A 239 -21.16 13.29 20.10
CA ILE A 239 -21.96 14.45 20.49
C ILE A 239 -21.64 15.66 19.59
N GLU A 240 -20.37 15.95 19.33
CA GLU A 240 -19.95 17.03 18.42
C GLU A 240 -20.46 16.78 16.99
N LYS A 241 -20.47 15.52 16.53
CA LYS A 241 -21.06 15.17 15.22
C LYS A 241 -22.57 15.40 15.20
N LEU A 242 -23.25 15.05 16.31
CA LEU A 242 -24.68 15.28 16.43
C LEU A 242 -25.01 16.77 16.42
N GLU A 243 -24.27 17.58 17.15
CA GLU A 243 -24.40 19.06 17.12
C GLU A 243 -24.16 19.60 15.71
N SER A 244 -23.09 19.17 15.05
CA SER A 244 -22.79 19.54 13.67
C SER A 244 -23.90 19.12 12.70
N PHE A 245 -24.48 17.92 12.89
CA PHE A 245 -25.58 17.44 12.05
C PHE A 245 -26.78 18.37 12.04
N TYR A 246 -27.18 18.84 13.23
CA TYR A 246 -28.31 19.77 13.37
C TYR A 246 -27.96 21.18 12.92
N LEU A 247 -26.80 21.71 13.30
CA LEU A 247 -26.32 23.03 12.89
C LEU A 247 -26.16 23.16 11.35
N ASP A 248 -25.75 22.09 10.70
CA ASP A 248 -25.62 22.02 9.22
C ASP A 248 -26.98 22.01 8.51
N ARG A 249 -28.05 21.71 9.25
CA ARG A 249 -29.43 21.67 8.75
C ARG A 249 -30.28 22.84 9.22
N GLY A 250 -29.64 23.84 9.82
CA GLY A 250 -30.28 25.10 10.20
C GLY A 250 -30.84 25.16 11.61
N TYR A 251 -30.65 24.16 12.43
CA TYR A 251 -31.13 24.14 13.82
C TYR A 251 -30.13 24.85 14.73
N LEU A 252 -30.08 26.17 14.63
CA LEU A 252 -29.12 27.02 15.38
C LEU A 252 -29.32 27.05 16.90
N ASP A 253 -30.45 26.62 17.39
CA ASP A 253 -30.77 26.52 18.81
C ASP A 253 -30.69 25.10 19.35
N PHE A 254 -30.11 24.18 18.53
CA PHE A 254 -29.88 22.82 18.97
C PHE A 254 -28.89 22.79 20.14
N GLU A 255 -29.24 22.00 21.13
CA GLU A 255 -28.36 21.74 22.27
C GLU A 255 -28.53 20.33 22.82
N VAL A 256 -27.45 19.74 23.28
CA VAL A 256 -27.49 18.50 24.07
C VAL A 256 -27.64 18.87 25.53
N VAL A 257 -28.86 18.81 26.01
CA VAL A 257 -29.24 19.22 27.38
C VAL A 257 -28.52 18.37 28.42
N SER A 258 -28.38 17.08 28.18
CA SER A 258 -27.59 16.19 29.06
C SER A 258 -27.19 14.89 28.36
N SER A 259 -26.04 14.35 28.75
CA SER A 259 -25.57 13.03 28.38
C SER A 259 -25.48 12.16 29.64
N GLN A 260 -26.22 11.07 29.68
CA GLN A 260 -26.23 10.15 30.79
C GLN A 260 -25.61 8.82 30.37
N VAL A 261 -24.53 8.42 31.06
CA VAL A 261 -23.85 7.14 30.84
C VAL A 261 -23.94 6.32 32.11
N SER A 262 -24.53 5.14 32.00
CA SER A 262 -24.67 4.19 33.10
C SER A 262 -23.93 2.90 32.76
N ILE A 263 -23.05 2.46 33.67
CA ILE A 263 -22.28 1.22 33.51
C ILE A 263 -22.85 0.18 34.47
N SER A 264 -23.06 -1.04 33.97
CA SER A 264 -23.55 -2.17 34.79
C SER A 264 -22.60 -2.48 35.97
N PRO A 265 -23.10 -3.05 37.08
CA PRO A 265 -22.27 -3.38 38.23
C PRO A 265 -21.09 -4.33 37.92
N ASP A 266 -21.27 -5.21 36.94
CA ASP A 266 -20.21 -6.10 36.42
C ASP A 266 -19.26 -5.46 35.45
N LYS A 267 -19.43 -4.15 35.16
CA LYS A 267 -18.59 -3.33 34.26
C LYS A 267 -18.48 -3.86 32.81
N THR A 268 -19.47 -4.63 32.36
CA THR A 268 -19.47 -5.26 31.03
C THR A 268 -20.48 -4.64 30.07
N GLN A 269 -21.45 -3.86 30.56
CA GLN A 269 -22.47 -3.22 29.71
C GLN A 269 -22.58 -1.73 30.01
N VAL A 270 -22.85 -0.96 28.95
CA VAL A 270 -23.03 0.48 29.01
C VAL A 270 -24.37 0.85 28.39
N PHE A 271 -25.04 1.79 29.04
CA PHE A 271 -26.30 2.40 28.61
C PHE A 271 -26.09 3.88 28.47
N ILE A 272 -26.36 4.43 27.30
CA ILE A 272 -26.16 5.83 26.96
C ILE A 272 -27.50 6.44 26.61
N THR A 273 -27.79 7.60 27.19
CA THR A 273 -28.99 8.39 26.85
C THR A 273 -28.56 9.84 26.66
N LEU A 274 -28.81 10.37 25.46
CA LEU A 274 -28.58 11.76 25.10
C LEU A 274 -29.94 12.48 25.08
N ASN A 275 -30.10 13.48 25.94
CA ASN A 275 -31.28 14.33 25.92
C ASN A 275 -30.99 15.57 25.10
N VAL A 276 -31.74 15.79 24.04
CA VAL A 276 -31.55 16.91 23.12
C VAL A 276 -32.75 17.83 23.06
N ASN A 277 -32.48 19.07 22.69
CA ASN A 277 -33.49 20.04 22.30
C ASN A 277 -33.16 20.48 20.88
N GLU A 278 -34.04 20.19 19.91
CA GLU A 278 -33.76 20.46 18.49
C GLU A 278 -33.82 21.96 18.14
N GLY A 279 -34.66 22.70 18.82
CA GLY A 279 -34.94 24.12 18.44
C GLY A 279 -35.75 24.23 17.13
N GLU A 280 -35.71 25.41 16.53
CA GLU A 280 -36.40 25.71 15.27
C GLU A 280 -35.40 25.85 14.12
N ILE A 281 -35.88 25.66 12.89
CA ILE A 281 -35.05 25.76 11.68
C ILE A 281 -34.89 27.23 11.25
N TYR A 282 -33.66 27.65 11.00
CA TYR A 282 -33.35 29.01 10.54
C TYR A 282 -32.99 29.01 9.05
N THR A 283 -33.46 30.07 8.36
CA THR A 283 -33.13 30.38 6.95
C THR A 283 -32.25 31.60 6.88
N VAL A 284 -31.29 31.59 5.96
CA VAL A 284 -30.40 32.75 5.73
C VAL A 284 -31.18 33.86 5.05
N LYS A 285 -31.29 35.02 5.69
CA LYS A 285 -32.00 36.19 5.15
C LYS A 285 -31.03 37.09 4.39
N LYS A 286 -29.84 37.32 4.92
CA LYS A 286 -28.84 38.21 4.34
C LYS A 286 -27.44 37.70 4.55
N ILE A 287 -26.57 37.99 3.58
CA ILE A 287 -25.12 37.63 3.68
C ILE A 287 -24.33 38.90 3.38
N ASP A 288 -23.59 39.36 4.38
CA ASP A 288 -22.72 40.52 4.29
C ASP A 288 -21.25 40.15 4.42
N ILE A 289 -20.39 40.90 3.77
CA ILE A 289 -18.94 40.87 3.95
C ILE A 289 -18.54 42.25 4.49
N ALA A 290 -18.01 42.26 5.71
CA ALA A 290 -17.64 43.48 6.43
C ALA A 290 -16.15 43.48 6.78
N GLY A 291 -15.64 44.61 7.24
CA GLY A 291 -14.24 44.79 7.60
C GLY A 291 -13.44 45.47 6.51
N ASP A 292 -12.21 45.06 6.26
CA ASP A 292 -11.34 45.65 5.23
C ASP A 292 -11.03 44.65 4.11
N PRO A 293 -11.96 44.45 3.18
CA PRO A 293 -11.78 43.49 2.10
C PRO A 293 -10.85 44.07 1.03
N ILE A 294 -9.59 43.73 1.10
CA ILE A 294 -8.57 44.13 0.10
C ILE A 294 -8.79 43.46 -1.26
N ILE A 295 -9.42 42.30 -1.28
CA ILE A 295 -9.80 41.57 -2.49
C ILE A 295 -11.17 42.04 -2.91
N PRO A 296 -11.41 42.25 -4.22
CA PRO A 296 -12.72 42.66 -4.71
C PRO A 296 -13.84 41.74 -4.20
N GLU A 297 -14.89 42.36 -3.63
CA GLU A 297 -16.02 41.63 -3.02
C GLU A 297 -16.64 40.59 -3.96
N GLU A 298 -16.74 40.91 -5.27
CA GLU A 298 -17.22 39.93 -6.27
C GLU A 298 -16.45 38.62 -6.31
N ARG A 299 -15.14 38.66 -6.05
CA ARG A 299 -14.32 37.44 -5.98
C ARG A 299 -14.57 36.69 -4.69
N MET A 300 -14.75 37.40 -3.59
CA MET A 300 -15.04 36.78 -2.30
C MET A 300 -16.43 36.15 -2.29
N ARG A 301 -17.45 36.85 -2.83
CA ARG A 301 -18.80 36.29 -2.96
C ARG A 301 -18.89 35.01 -3.77
N ARG A 302 -17.96 34.77 -4.71
CA ARG A 302 -17.90 33.49 -5.46
C ARG A 302 -17.47 32.28 -4.59
N LEU A 303 -16.81 32.52 -3.47
CA LEU A 303 -16.39 31.51 -2.52
C LEU A 303 -17.38 31.29 -1.38
N VAL A 304 -18.41 32.17 -1.28
CA VAL A 304 -19.49 32.03 -0.31
C VAL A 304 -20.38 30.85 -0.70
N LEU A 305 -20.44 29.84 0.16
CA LEU A 305 -21.26 28.63 -0.04
C LEU A 305 -22.71 28.87 0.38
N LEU A 306 -22.92 29.66 1.44
CA LEU A 306 -24.25 30.05 1.90
C LEU A 306 -25.00 30.80 0.82
N ARG A 307 -26.33 30.70 0.81
CA ARG A 307 -27.23 31.39 -0.12
C ARG A 307 -28.41 31.95 0.63
N GLU A 308 -28.81 33.15 0.27
CA GLU A 308 -30.03 33.81 0.78
C GLU A 308 -31.25 32.94 0.45
N ASP A 309 -32.27 32.99 1.29
CA ASP A 309 -33.49 32.20 1.25
C ASP A 309 -33.31 30.69 1.28
N ARG A 310 -32.15 30.21 1.75
CA ARG A 310 -31.86 28.78 1.98
C ARG A 310 -31.64 28.50 3.46
N THR A 311 -31.84 27.26 3.83
CA THR A 311 -31.54 26.78 5.17
C THR A 311 -30.09 27.08 5.54
N PHE A 312 -29.86 27.58 6.74
CA PHE A 312 -28.52 27.83 7.26
C PHE A 312 -27.74 26.53 7.39
N SER A 313 -26.44 26.58 7.16
CA SER A 313 -25.49 25.51 7.40
C SER A 313 -24.23 26.05 8.08
N GLN A 314 -23.94 25.54 9.26
CA GLN A 314 -22.73 25.91 10.01
C GLN A 314 -21.46 25.51 9.25
N ARG A 315 -21.49 24.37 8.57
CA ARG A 315 -20.38 23.90 7.73
C ARG A 315 -20.12 24.87 6.60
N ASP A 316 -21.17 25.25 5.84
CA ASP A 316 -21.01 26.17 4.72
C ASP A 316 -20.49 27.54 5.16
N MET A 317 -20.87 28.00 6.37
CA MET A 317 -20.34 29.21 6.95
C MET A 317 -18.85 29.07 7.32
N THR A 318 -18.47 27.98 7.98
CA THR A 318 -17.10 27.71 8.38
C THR A 318 -16.20 27.51 7.16
N ASP A 319 -16.64 26.70 6.19
CA ASP A 319 -15.90 26.45 4.95
C ASP A 319 -15.73 27.75 4.14
N THR A 320 -16.76 28.61 4.11
CA THR A 320 -16.66 29.93 3.48
C THR A 320 -15.60 30.79 4.16
N SER A 321 -15.60 30.86 5.49
CA SER A 321 -14.59 31.61 6.25
C SER A 321 -13.17 31.09 5.94
N GLU A 322 -12.98 29.78 5.90
CA GLU A 322 -11.67 29.18 5.61
C GLU A 322 -11.26 29.38 4.13
N TYR A 323 -12.19 29.36 3.17
CA TYR A 323 -11.89 29.67 1.76
C TYR A 323 -11.46 31.13 1.59
N LEU A 324 -12.15 32.06 2.24
CA LEU A 324 -11.79 33.48 2.21
C LEU A 324 -10.42 33.72 2.84
N LYS A 325 -10.16 33.11 4.00
CA LYS A 325 -8.87 33.16 4.69
C LYS A 325 -7.75 32.58 3.85
N THR A 326 -7.98 31.40 3.23
CA THR A 326 -7.04 30.76 2.32
C THR A 326 -6.73 31.62 1.10
N MET A 327 -7.74 32.25 0.50
CA MET A 327 -7.55 33.16 -0.63
C MET A 327 -6.66 34.35 -0.26
N MET A 328 -6.87 34.94 0.91
CA MET A 328 -6.03 36.04 1.42
C MET A 328 -4.62 35.57 1.76
N GLY A 329 -4.48 34.45 2.48
CA GLY A 329 -3.19 33.86 2.81
C GLY A 329 -2.34 33.56 1.57
N ASN A 330 -2.97 33.17 0.47
CA ASN A 330 -2.30 32.96 -0.83
C ASN A 330 -1.91 34.26 -1.54
N SER A 331 -2.48 35.40 -1.13
CA SER A 331 -2.23 36.73 -1.70
C SER A 331 -1.22 37.56 -0.87
N GLY A 332 -0.63 36.96 0.17
CA GLY A 332 0.35 37.60 1.03
C GLY A 332 -0.16 37.96 2.44
N TYR A 333 -1.43 37.75 2.72
CA TYR A 333 -2.05 38.06 4.01
C TYR A 333 -2.16 36.79 4.85
N THR A 334 -1.01 36.23 5.23
CA THR A 334 -0.91 34.91 5.89
C THR A 334 -1.58 34.87 7.27
N ASN A 335 -1.71 36.02 7.92
CA ASN A 335 -2.32 36.17 9.24
C ASN A 335 -3.79 36.67 9.16
N ALA A 336 -4.39 36.63 7.98
CA ALA A 336 -5.78 37.04 7.81
C ALA A 336 -6.72 36.24 8.71
N LYS A 337 -7.67 36.96 9.30
CA LYS A 337 -8.75 36.41 10.11
C LYS A 337 -10.05 36.63 9.36
N VAL A 338 -10.86 35.61 9.26
CA VAL A 338 -12.20 35.67 8.71
C VAL A 338 -13.12 34.92 9.65
N GLU A 339 -14.09 35.63 10.21
CA GLU A 339 -15.04 35.05 11.15
C GLU A 339 -16.45 35.21 10.57
N GLY A 340 -17.18 34.14 10.44
CA GLY A 340 -18.60 34.17 10.11
C GLY A 340 -19.43 34.37 11.39
N ILE A 341 -20.18 35.43 11.50
CA ILE A 341 -20.99 35.77 12.67
C ILE A 341 -22.46 35.65 12.28
N PRO A 342 -23.19 34.66 12.82
CA PRO A 342 -24.60 34.53 12.58
C PRO A 342 -25.40 35.35 13.61
N GLU A 343 -26.23 36.27 13.15
CA GLU A 343 -27.17 37.04 13.98
C GLU A 343 -28.59 36.46 13.82
N LYS A 344 -29.09 35.83 14.88
CA LYS A 344 -30.41 35.16 14.87
C LYS A 344 -31.54 36.10 15.11
N ASN A 345 -32.57 36.08 14.26
CA ASN A 345 -33.88 36.64 14.51
C ASN A 345 -34.88 35.56 14.92
N GLN A 346 -35.09 35.42 16.22
CA GLN A 346 -35.99 34.39 16.76
C GLN A 346 -37.45 34.57 16.38
N ALA A 347 -37.91 35.80 16.10
CA ALA A 347 -39.28 36.04 15.73
C ALA A 347 -39.64 35.62 14.30
N GLU A 348 -38.67 35.68 13.40
CA GLU A 348 -38.84 35.31 11.99
C GLU A 348 -38.19 33.98 11.62
N HIS A 349 -37.47 33.35 12.55
CA HIS A 349 -36.61 32.17 12.34
C HIS A 349 -35.63 32.37 11.17
N THR A 350 -35.03 33.55 11.11
CA THR A 350 -34.05 33.94 10.09
C THR A 350 -32.70 34.24 10.72
N VAL A 351 -31.64 34.13 9.92
CA VAL A 351 -30.29 34.46 10.34
C VAL A 351 -29.64 35.38 9.30
N ASP A 352 -29.07 36.47 9.76
CA ASP A 352 -28.18 37.29 8.96
C ASP A 352 -26.73 36.86 9.26
N VAL A 353 -25.96 36.58 8.20
CA VAL A 353 -24.59 36.10 8.34
C VAL A 353 -23.64 37.20 7.85
N THR A 354 -22.78 37.66 8.74
CA THR A 354 -21.74 38.64 8.41
C THR A 354 -20.39 37.99 8.48
N PHE A 355 -19.67 37.92 7.33
CA PHE A 355 -18.26 37.52 7.29
C PHE A 355 -17.41 38.75 7.57
N PHE A 356 -16.88 38.81 8.79
CA PHE A 356 -15.95 39.86 9.19
C PHE A 356 -14.53 39.50 8.75
N VAL A 357 -13.95 40.36 7.91
CA VAL A 357 -12.68 40.19 7.27
C VAL A 357 -11.67 41.16 7.83
N ASP A 358 -10.64 40.62 8.51
CA ASP A 358 -9.43 41.34 8.91
C ASP A 358 -8.22 40.74 8.18
N PRO A 359 -7.71 41.37 7.13
CA PRO A 359 -6.60 40.84 6.34
C PRO A 359 -5.27 40.89 7.12
N GLY A 360 -5.15 41.76 8.12
CA GLY A 360 -3.88 42.09 8.71
C GLY A 360 -2.92 42.75 7.70
N GLN A 361 -1.63 42.67 7.97
CA GLN A 361 -0.62 43.23 7.07
C GLN A 361 -0.19 42.21 5.99
N ARG A 362 0.16 42.71 4.81
CA ARG A 362 0.77 41.90 3.75
C ARG A 362 2.21 41.62 4.09
N VAL A 363 2.59 40.34 4.09
CA VAL A 363 3.92 39.89 4.45
C VAL A 363 4.68 39.28 3.28
N TYR A 364 6.00 39.46 3.30
CA TYR A 364 6.93 38.94 2.31
C TYR A 364 7.91 37.99 2.99
N VAL A 365 8.34 36.96 2.29
CA VAL A 365 9.32 36.02 2.78
C VAL A 365 10.73 36.61 2.64
N ARG A 366 11.39 36.87 3.75
CA ARG A 366 12.79 37.33 3.75
C ARG A 366 13.74 36.19 3.40
N ARG A 367 13.64 35.07 4.13
CA ARG A 367 14.49 33.90 3.95
C ARG A 367 13.71 32.61 4.14
N VAL A 368 14.19 31.56 3.45
CA VAL A 368 13.76 30.18 3.68
C VAL A 368 14.96 29.43 4.26
N ASN A 369 14.87 29.04 5.51
CA ASN A 369 15.93 28.36 6.26
C ASN A 369 15.62 26.87 6.37
N PHE A 370 16.66 26.05 6.39
CA PHE A 370 16.58 24.61 6.59
C PHE A 370 17.47 24.20 7.75
N SER A 371 16.98 23.27 8.55
CA SER A 371 17.72 22.67 9.67
C SER A 371 17.45 21.18 9.74
N GLY A 372 18.44 20.39 10.20
CA GLY A 372 18.31 18.94 10.34
C GLY A 372 18.69 18.11 9.10
N ASN A 373 18.97 18.73 7.96
CA ASN A 373 19.47 18.07 6.75
C ASN A 373 21.00 17.82 6.84
N THR A 374 21.41 16.87 7.66
CA THR A 374 22.83 16.60 7.94
C THR A 374 23.55 15.85 6.83
N LYS A 375 22.82 15.04 6.05
CA LYS A 375 23.31 14.23 4.92
C LYS A 375 22.87 14.82 3.59
N THR A 376 21.63 15.29 3.50
CA THR A 376 21.03 15.83 2.29
C THR A 376 21.55 17.25 2.05
N SER A 377 22.06 17.53 0.85
CA SER A 377 22.57 18.86 0.50
C SER A 377 21.43 19.90 0.49
N ASP A 378 21.75 21.13 0.86
CA ASP A 378 20.79 22.26 0.89
C ASP A 378 20.18 22.51 -0.50
N GLU A 379 20.96 22.31 -1.57
CA GLU A 379 20.46 22.41 -2.95
C GLU A 379 19.28 21.46 -3.22
N VAL A 380 19.34 20.23 -2.72
CA VAL A 380 18.28 19.22 -2.90
C VAL A 380 16.99 19.66 -2.20
N VAL A 381 17.10 20.27 -1.03
CA VAL A 381 15.94 20.76 -0.28
C VAL A 381 15.41 22.04 -0.94
N ARG A 382 16.27 22.98 -1.28
CA ARG A 382 15.92 24.29 -1.82
C ARG A 382 15.22 24.22 -3.18
N ARG A 383 15.60 23.30 -4.04
CA ARG A 383 14.94 23.12 -5.36
C ARG A 383 13.48 22.64 -5.28
N GLU A 384 13.07 22.06 -4.14
CA GLU A 384 11.70 21.66 -3.92
C GLU A 384 10.78 22.82 -3.49
N MET A 385 11.35 23.98 -3.16
CA MET A 385 10.58 25.14 -2.70
C MET A 385 9.72 25.74 -3.82
N ARG A 386 8.48 26.04 -3.47
CA ARG A 386 7.55 26.80 -4.33
C ARG A 386 7.33 28.20 -3.82
N GLN A 387 7.53 28.42 -2.52
CA GLN A 387 7.64 29.72 -1.94
C GLN A 387 9.07 30.24 -2.13
N LEU A 388 9.20 31.37 -2.84
CA LEU A 388 10.49 32.01 -3.09
C LEU A 388 10.76 33.07 -2.06
N GLU A 389 12.05 33.32 -1.79
CA GLU A 389 12.54 34.46 -1.02
C GLU A 389 12.23 35.76 -1.76
N SER A 390 12.03 36.85 -1.04
CA SER A 390 11.66 38.17 -1.55
C SER A 390 10.31 38.25 -2.29
N ALA A 391 9.55 37.18 -2.30
CA ALA A 391 8.19 37.15 -2.82
C ALA A 391 7.15 37.30 -1.71
N SER A 392 5.93 37.74 -2.07
CA SER A 392 4.81 37.73 -1.13
C SER A 392 4.59 36.31 -0.61
N ALA A 393 4.36 36.19 0.70
CA ALA A 393 4.09 34.92 1.33
C ALA A 393 2.80 34.31 0.80
N SER A 394 2.79 32.98 0.66
CA SER A 394 1.60 32.23 0.27
C SER A 394 1.54 30.92 1.06
N ASN A 395 0.51 30.77 1.89
CA ASN A 395 0.34 29.58 2.70
C ASN A 395 0.32 28.33 1.82
N ALA A 396 -0.43 28.36 0.70
CA ALA A 396 -0.46 27.22 -0.22
C ALA A 396 0.91 26.88 -0.81
N LYS A 397 1.76 27.86 -1.10
CA LYS A 397 3.11 27.58 -1.62
C LYS A 397 4.04 27.03 -0.53
N ILE A 398 3.90 27.50 0.70
CA ILE A 398 4.65 27.01 1.85
C ILE A 398 4.27 25.56 2.15
N ASP A 399 2.96 25.27 2.24
CA ASP A 399 2.45 23.91 2.46
C ASP A 399 2.80 22.97 1.30
N HIS A 400 2.69 23.45 0.06
CA HIS A 400 3.08 22.66 -1.11
C HIS A 400 4.58 22.34 -1.09
N SER A 401 5.42 23.25 -0.63
CA SER A 401 6.86 22.99 -0.45
C SER A 401 7.09 21.91 0.61
N LYS A 402 6.35 21.96 1.73
CA LYS A 402 6.38 20.91 2.77
C LYS A 402 6.01 19.54 2.19
N VAL A 403 4.87 19.44 1.51
CA VAL A 403 4.40 18.20 0.86
C VAL A 403 5.41 17.67 -0.16
N ARG A 404 6.10 18.55 -0.88
CA ARG A 404 7.15 18.14 -1.83
C ARG A 404 8.34 17.53 -1.13
N LEU A 405 8.78 18.13 -0.01
CA LEU A 405 9.87 17.56 0.81
C LEU A 405 9.49 16.20 1.40
N GLU A 406 8.27 16.05 1.91
CA GLU A 406 7.75 14.78 2.41
C GLU A 406 7.74 13.69 1.32
N ARG A 407 7.35 14.06 0.09
CA ARG A 407 7.31 13.13 -1.06
C ARG A 407 8.68 12.64 -1.52
N LEU A 408 9.77 13.32 -1.17
CA LEU A 408 11.12 12.82 -1.45
C LEU A 408 11.41 11.50 -0.74
N GLY A 409 10.78 11.26 0.41
CA GLY A 409 11.03 10.08 1.23
C GLY A 409 12.40 10.08 1.91
N TYR A 410 13.07 11.23 2.01
CA TYR A 410 14.36 11.40 2.68
C TYR A 410 14.19 11.80 4.14
N PHE A 411 13.02 12.30 4.49
CA PHE A 411 12.69 12.85 5.80
C PHE A 411 11.54 12.06 6.44
N LYS A 412 11.67 11.79 7.73
CA LYS A 412 10.65 11.17 8.56
C LYS A 412 9.58 12.19 8.94
N THR A 413 10.02 13.38 9.34
CA THR A 413 9.16 14.53 9.64
C THR A 413 9.66 15.77 8.91
N VAL A 414 8.73 16.61 8.48
CA VAL A 414 8.99 17.93 7.91
C VAL A 414 8.06 18.92 8.61
N ASP A 415 8.62 19.74 9.47
CA ASP A 415 7.89 20.78 10.15
C ASP A 415 8.22 22.14 9.54
N VAL A 416 7.21 23.00 9.43
CA VAL A 416 7.39 24.37 8.92
C VAL A 416 6.82 25.38 9.90
N LYS A 417 7.60 26.41 10.18
CA LYS A 417 7.19 27.54 11.01
C LYS A 417 7.48 28.85 10.28
N THR A 418 6.56 29.78 10.40
CA THR A 418 6.71 31.14 9.91
C THR A 418 6.97 32.06 11.07
N ASN A 419 8.12 32.69 11.09
CA ASN A 419 8.57 33.55 12.19
C ASN A 419 8.63 35.02 11.73
N PRO A 420 7.95 35.97 12.42
CA PRO A 420 8.09 37.38 12.15
C PRO A 420 9.55 37.84 12.37
N VAL A 421 10.02 38.70 11.48
CA VAL A 421 11.37 39.25 11.57
C VAL A 421 11.37 40.42 12.58
N PRO A 422 12.18 40.36 13.65
CA PRO A 422 12.24 41.44 14.60
C PRO A 422 12.57 42.80 13.95
N GLY A 423 11.75 43.82 14.22
CA GLY A 423 11.91 45.18 13.67
C GLY A 423 11.36 45.38 12.26
N SER A 424 10.59 44.45 11.74
CA SER A 424 9.84 44.61 10.51
C SER A 424 8.45 44.01 10.70
N ASP A 425 7.42 44.76 10.29
CA ASP A 425 6.03 44.30 10.38
C ASP A 425 5.57 43.53 9.15
N ASP A 426 6.34 43.56 8.04
CA ASP A 426 5.99 43.02 6.72
C ASP A 426 6.88 41.86 6.28
N LEU A 427 7.85 41.43 7.09
CA LEU A 427 8.79 40.34 6.77
C LEU A 427 8.62 39.13 7.67
N ILE A 428 8.64 37.95 7.04
CA ILE A 428 8.69 36.68 7.76
C ILE A 428 9.87 35.83 7.26
N ASP A 429 10.42 35.02 8.14
CA ASP A 429 11.28 33.90 7.80
C ASP A 429 10.48 32.62 7.80
N VAL A 430 10.75 31.72 6.87
CA VAL A 430 10.12 30.40 6.79
C VAL A 430 11.17 29.36 7.16
N ASP A 431 10.99 28.71 8.30
CA ASP A 431 11.95 27.75 8.84
C ASP A 431 11.41 26.34 8.68
N TYR A 432 12.08 25.51 7.87
CA TYR A 432 11.81 24.09 7.73
C TYR A 432 12.75 23.29 8.65
N THR A 433 12.17 22.54 9.57
CA THR A 433 12.90 21.60 10.43
C THR A 433 12.68 20.19 9.89
N LEU A 434 13.78 19.52 9.57
CA LEU A 434 13.80 18.24 8.88
C LEU A 434 14.39 17.16 9.79
N GLU A 435 13.74 16.02 9.88
CA GLU A 435 14.29 14.81 10.51
C GLU A 435 14.60 13.79 9.43
N GLU A 436 15.88 13.55 9.16
CA GLU A 436 16.30 12.62 8.11
C GLU A 436 16.03 11.17 8.50
N GLN A 437 15.64 10.39 7.50
CA GLN A 437 15.50 8.94 7.62
C GLN A 437 16.42 8.20 6.63
N PRO A 438 16.71 6.91 6.85
CA PRO A 438 17.45 6.11 5.88
C PRO A 438 16.76 6.13 4.52
N SER A 439 17.44 6.62 3.49
CA SER A 439 16.95 6.72 2.11
C SER A 439 17.32 5.50 1.25
N GLY A 440 18.07 4.55 1.82
CA GLY A 440 18.38 3.26 1.21
C GLY A 440 17.38 2.20 1.61
N THR A 441 16.92 1.41 0.65
CA THR A 441 16.02 0.28 0.86
C THR A 441 16.61 -0.99 0.26
N ILE A 442 16.53 -2.08 1.00
CA ILE A 442 16.80 -3.43 0.50
C ILE A 442 15.48 -4.17 0.56
N GLN A 443 15.00 -4.58 -0.58
CA GLN A 443 13.74 -5.29 -0.68
C GLN A 443 13.98 -6.69 -1.26
N ALA A 444 13.53 -7.71 -0.54
CA ALA A 444 13.42 -9.06 -1.04
C ALA A 444 11.94 -9.44 -1.07
N SER A 445 11.46 -9.91 -2.20
CA SER A 445 10.07 -10.29 -2.35
C SER A 445 9.93 -11.67 -2.98
N VAL A 446 8.94 -12.40 -2.51
CA VAL A 446 8.51 -13.68 -3.02
C VAL A 446 7.03 -13.53 -3.37
N GLY A 447 6.69 -13.87 -4.59
CA GLY A 447 5.31 -13.85 -5.04
C GLY A 447 4.97 -15.12 -5.84
N TYR A 448 3.72 -15.38 -6.00
CA TYR A 448 3.21 -16.42 -6.87
C TYR A 448 2.04 -15.90 -7.68
N ALA A 449 2.10 -16.09 -8.98
CA ALA A 449 0.97 -15.86 -9.85
C ALA A 449 0.79 -17.05 -10.77
N GLN A 450 -0.42 -17.34 -11.15
CA GLN A 450 -0.74 -18.47 -12.00
C GLN A 450 0.00 -18.41 -13.34
N THR A 451 0.15 -17.19 -13.86
CA THR A 451 0.82 -16.88 -15.12
C THR A 451 2.34 -16.93 -15.06
N THR A 452 2.96 -16.47 -13.98
CA THR A 452 4.44 -16.38 -13.82
C THR A 452 5.00 -17.43 -12.89
N LYS A 453 4.11 -18.22 -12.24
CA LYS A 453 4.44 -19.17 -11.16
C LYS A 453 5.19 -18.44 -10.04
N LEU A 454 6.25 -19.04 -9.51
CA LEU A 454 7.08 -18.43 -8.46
C LEU A 454 7.86 -17.24 -9.02
N ASN A 455 7.72 -16.08 -8.38
CA ASN A 455 8.46 -14.88 -8.68
C ASN A 455 9.32 -14.48 -7.48
N LEU A 456 10.60 -14.38 -7.69
CA LEU A 456 11.58 -13.96 -6.70
C LEU A 456 12.20 -12.66 -7.19
N SER A 457 12.22 -11.63 -6.33
CA SER A 457 12.95 -10.41 -6.64
C SER A 457 13.75 -9.92 -5.45
N VAL A 458 14.93 -9.42 -5.73
CA VAL A 458 15.79 -8.73 -4.76
C VAL A 458 16.21 -7.43 -5.39
N SER A 459 15.99 -6.33 -4.69
CA SER A 459 16.45 -5.02 -5.13
C SER A 459 17.11 -4.25 -4.00
N VAL A 460 18.12 -3.50 -4.35
CA VAL A 460 18.81 -2.53 -3.50
C VAL A 460 18.67 -1.19 -4.16
N GLN A 461 18.07 -0.23 -3.48
CA GLN A 461 17.86 1.11 -4.01
C GLN A 461 18.30 2.15 -2.99
N GLN A 462 19.04 3.14 -3.45
CA GLN A 462 19.42 4.32 -2.69
C GLN A 462 18.81 5.56 -3.36
N ASN A 463 17.83 6.19 -2.72
CA ASN A 463 17.09 7.32 -3.29
C ASN A 463 17.78 8.67 -3.14
N ASN A 464 18.73 8.79 -2.24
CA ASN A 464 19.51 9.99 -1.99
C ASN A 464 21.01 9.65 -1.94
N TRP A 465 21.56 9.27 -3.09
CA TRP A 465 22.96 8.84 -3.19
C TRP A 465 23.91 9.98 -2.79
N LEU A 466 24.66 9.75 -1.74
CA LEU A 466 25.61 10.73 -1.16
C LEU A 466 24.99 12.11 -0.87
N GLY A 467 23.71 12.15 -0.52
CA GLY A 467 23.01 13.40 -0.21
C GLY A 467 22.67 14.30 -1.39
N THR A 468 22.90 13.84 -2.63
CA THR A 468 22.73 14.63 -3.86
C THR A 468 21.33 14.55 -4.47
N GLY A 469 20.41 13.80 -3.84
CA GLY A 469 19.06 13.55 -4.35
C GLY A 469 19.01 12.67 -5.60
N LYS A 470 20.13 12.05 -5.99
CA LYS A 470 20.22 11.10 -7.09
C LYS A 470 19.84 9.71 -6.62
N GLN A 471 19.32 8.90 -7.54
CA GLN A 471 18.85 7.55 -7.24
C GLN A 471 19.75 6.54 -7.94
N VAL A 472 20.15 5.51 -7.22
CA VAL A 472 20.92 4.37 -7.74
C VAL A 472 20.24 3.10 -7.29
N GLY A 473 20.02 2.17 -8.22
CA GLY A 473 19.36 0.91 -7.93
C GLY A 473 19.97 -0.26 -8.67
N PHE A 474 19.96 -1.41 -8.01
CA PHE A 474 20.26 -2.72 -8.58
C PHE A 474 19.10 -3.66 -8.31
N GLY A 475 18.72 -4.43 -9.31
CA GLY A 475 17.62 -5.39 -9.18
C GLY A 475 17.95 -6.72 -9.83
N VAL A 476 17.49 -7.79 -9.20
CA VAL A 476 17.50 -9.14 -9.78
C VAL A 476 16.08 -9.68 -9.63
N GLN A 477 15.50 -10.09 -10.73
CA GLN A 477 14.18 -10.71 -10.77
C GLN A 477 14.29 -12.07 -11.48
N LYS A 478 13.68 -13.08 -10.90
CA LYS A 478 13.58 -14.41 -11.49
C LYS A 478 12.18 -14.97 -11.31
N ASN A 479 11.59 -15.39 -12.41
CA ASN A 479 10.37 -16.18 -12.42
C ASN A 479 10.51 -17.39 -13.38
N THR A 480 9.45 -18.10 -13.64
CA THR A 480 9.50 -19.32 -14.44
C THR A 480 10.01 -19.10 -15.87
N TYR A 481 9.69 -17.95 -16.48
CA TYR A 481 10.03 -17.69 -17.87
C TYR A 481 11.07 -16.60 -18.08
N GLN A 482 11.42 -15.83 -17.04
CA GLN A 482 12.32 -14.69 -17.17
C GLN A 482 13.34 -14.66 -16.01
N THR A 483 14.58 -14.34 -16.36
CA THR A 483 15.57 -13.85 -15.41
C THR A 483 16.05 -12.49 -15.89
N MET A 484 16.10 -11.50 -14.99
CA MET A 484 16.49 -10.12 -15.32
C MET A 484 17.42 -9.56 -14.25
N TYR A 485 18.52 -8.99 -14.68
CA TYR A 485 19.43 -8.18 -13.88
C TYR A 485 19.33 -6.75 -14.38
N SER A 486 19.20 -5.78 -13.49
CA SER A 486 19.06 -4.37 -13.86
C SER A 486 19.90 -3.46 -12.99
N TYR A 487 20.44 -2.43 -13.59
CA TYR A 487 21.06 -1.29 -12.96
C TYR A 487 20.34 -0.04 -13.42
N ASN A 488 20.00 0.85 -12.49
CA ASN A 488 19.30 2.09 -12.77
C ASN A 488 19.97 3.23 -12.02
N TYR A 489 20.22 4.32 -12.71
CA TYR A 489 20.64 5.59 -12.15
C TYR A 489 19.67 6.67 -12.63
N ASN A 490 19.23 7.55 -11.73
CA ASN A 490 18.35 8.66 -12.07
C ASN A 490 18.75 9.93 -11.31
N ASP A 491 18.95 11.00 -12.06
CA ASP A 491 19.14 12.35 -11.57
C ASP A 491 17.86 13.14 -11.84
N PRO A 492 16.98 13.37 -10.87
CA PRO A 492 15.69 14.03 -11.11
C PRO A 492 15.81 15.51 -11.48
N TYR A 493 16.95 16.13 -11.22
CA TYR A 493 17.24 17.53 -11.52
C TYR A 493 18.61 17.67 -12.19
N PHE A 494 18.75 17.08 -13.37
CA PHE A 494 19.94 17.27 -14.20
C PHE A 494 20.10 18.73 -14.62
N THR A 495 18.96 19.43 -14.83
CA THR A 495 18.93 20.88 -15.01
C THR A 495 18.09 21.52 -13.89
N PRO A 496 18.33 22.82 -13.59
CA PRO A 496 17.55 23.54 -12.57
C PRO A 496 16.04 23.56 -12.85
N ASP A 497 15.62 23.49 -14.10
CA ASP A 497 14.23 23.45 -14.52
C ASP A 497 13.53 22.10 -14.27
N GLY A 498 14.24 21.13 -13.68
CA GLY A 498 13.68 19.83 -13.32
C GLY A 498 13.68 18.81 -14.45
N VAL A 499 14.51 18.99 -15.48
CA VAL A 499 14.77 17.93 -16.47
C VAL A 499 15.52 16.81 -15.77
N SER A 500 14.96 15.61 -15.79
CA SER A 500 15.64 14.43 -15.24
C SER A 500 16.51 13.76 -16.29
N ARG A 501 17.59 13.10 -15.83
CA ARG A 501 18.45 12.25 -16.66
C ARG A 501 18.61 10.88 -15.99
N GLY A 502 18.26 9.84 -16.72
CA GLY A 502 18.43 8.45 -16.32
C GLY A 502 19.48 7.71 -17.14
N PHE A 503 20.10 6.71 -16.52
CA PHE A 503 20.86 5.67 -17.19
C PHE A 503 20.32 4.34 -16.71
N SER A 504 20.03 3.43 -17.63
CA SER A 504 19.70 2.05 -17.30
C SER A 504 20.56 1.08 -18.08
N ALA A 505 20.83 -0.07 -17.47
CA ALA A 505 21.44 -1.19 -18.14
C ALA A 505 20.79 -2.47 -17.61
N TYR A 506 20.53 -3.40 -18.49
CA TYR A 506 19.92 -4.67 -18.11
C TYR A 506 20.46 -5.85 -18.94
N TYR A 507 20.45 -7.00 -18.30
CA TYR A 507 20.56 -8.29 -18.95
C TYR A 507 19.31 -9.11 -18.65
N ARG A 508 18.67 -9.66 -19.69
CA ARG A 508 17.37 -10.32 -19.57
C ARG A 508 17.34 -11.58 -20.46
N THR A 509 17.06 -12.71 -19.81
CA THR A 509 16.73 -13.96 -20.53
C THR A 509 15.25 -14.21 -20.44
N ARG A 510 14.61 -14.55 -21.54
CA ARG A 510 13.19 -14.94 -21.61
C ARG A 510 13.00 -16.24 -22.37
N ASP A 511 12.17 -17.12 -21.82
CA ASP A 511 11.74 -18.36 -22.42
C ASP A 511 10.23 -18.26 -22.69
N TYR A 512 9.89 -18.05 -23.93
CA TYR A 512 8.51 -17.76 -24.35
C TYR A 512 7.63 -19.01 -24.37
N GLU A 513 8.18 -20.23 -24.51
CA GLU A 513 7.43 -21.46 -24.42
C GLU A 513 6.69 -21.62 -23.09
N LYS A 514 7.30 -21.15 -22.01
CA LYS A 514 6.71 -21.22 -20.65
C LYS A 514 5.55 -20.27 -20.38
N ILE A 515 5.15 -19.46 -21.34
CA ILE A 515 4.04 -18.50 -21.23
C ILE A 515 3.05 -18.63 -22.39
N ASN A 516 2.90 -19.85 -22.91
CA ASN A 516 2.00 -20.20 -24.01
C ASN A 516 2.28 -19.43 -25.32
N VAL A 517 3.55 -19.15 -25.58
CA VAL A 517 4.02 -18.55 -26.82
C VAL A 517 4.90 -19.54 -27.55
N SER A 518 5.30 -19.24 -28.74
CA SER A 518 6.12 -20.10 -29.60
C SER A 518 7.43 -20.54 -28.93
N ARG A 519 7.95 -21.66 -29.40
CA ARG A 519 9.17 -22.29 -28.85
C ARG A 519 10.43 -21.54 -29.25
N TYR A 520 10.66 -20.44 -28.57
CA TYR A 520 11.92 -19.68 -28.65
C TYR A 520 12.25 -19.03 -27.32
N SER A 521 13.51 -18.71 -27.16
CA SER A 521 14.00 -17.91 -26.05
C SER A 521 14.83 -16.72 -26.56
N THR A 522 14.89 -15.67 -25.76
CA THR A 522 15.69 -14.49 -26.08
C THR A 522 16.62 -14.15 -24.92
N ASP A 523 17.89 -13.89 -25.25
CA ASP A 523 18.84 -13.28 -24.34
C ASP A 523 19.10 -11.85 -24.83
N ALA A 524 18.87 -10.86 -23.98
CA ALA A 524 19.00 -9.45 -24.37
C ALA A 524 19.85 -8.67 -23.35
N PHE A 525 20.78 -7.91 -23.84
CA PHE A 525 21.50 -6.86 -23.12
C PHE A 525 21.11 -5.50 -23.67
N GLY A 526 20.66 -4.60 -22.82
CA GLY A 526 20.29 -3.24 -23.22
C GLY A 526 20.90 -2.19 -22.30
N ALA A 527 21.17 -1.02 -22.88
CA ALA A 527 21.61 0.15 -22.15
C ALA A 527 20.95 1.41 -22.74
N ASP A 528 20.38 2.24 -21.87
CA ASP A 528 19.59 3.40 -22.27
C ASP A 528 20.01 4.66 -21.51
N ILE A 529 19.91 5.80 -22.19
CA ILE A 529 19.96 7.13 -21.58
C ILE A 529 18.58 7.76 -21.78
N THR A 530 17.98 8.22 -20.71
CA THR A 530 16.65 8.82 -20.73
C THR A 530 16.65 10.24 -20.16
N PHE A 531 15.83 11.09 -20.74
CA PHE A 531 15.58 12.45 -20.28
C PHE A 531 14.08 12.62 -20.04
N GLY A 532 13.70 13.25 -18.91
CA GLY A 532 12.31 13.52 -18.59
C GLY A 532 12.10 15.01 -18.35
N TYR A 533 11.24 15.63 -19.14
CA TYR A 533 10.87 17.04 -19.03
C TYR A 533 9.50 17.17 -18.34
N PRO A 534 9.40 17.86 -17.19
CA PRO A 534 8.12 18.10 -16.53
C PRO A 534 7.38 19.24 -17.25
N ILE A 535 6.32 18.90 -17.98
CA ILE A 535 5.43 19.91 -18.60
C ILE A 535 4.62 20.62 -17.50
N SER A 536 4.18 19.87 -16.50
CA SER A 536 3.45 20.35 -15.32
C SER A 536 3.64 19.39 -14.15
N GLU A 537 3.09 19.71 -12.99
CA GLU A 537 3.12 18.83 -11.80
C GLU A 537 2.49 17.44 -12.04
N ILE A 538 1.59 17.34 -13.02
CA ILE A 538 0.85 16.11 -13.33
C ILE A 538 1.22 15.49 -14.67
N SER A 539 2.05 16.14 -15.49
CA SER A 539 2.36 15.74 -16.88
C SER A 539 3.84 15.82 -17.16
N ARG A 540 4.38 14.78 -17.78
CA ARG A 540 5.80 14.67 -18.13
C ARG A 540 5.97 14.15 -19.54
N LEU A 541 6.97 14.67 -20.25
CA LEU A 541 7.48 14.17 -21.53
C LEU A 541 8.79 13.43 -21.28
N GLY A 542 8.95 12.24 -21.82
CA GLY A 542 10.17 11.46 -21.76
C GLY A 542 10.77 11.28 -23.14
N PHE A 543 12.08 11.37 -23.25
CA PHE A 543 12.87 11.02 -24.44
C PHE A 543 13.99 10.08 -24.00
N GLY A 544 14.24 9.04 -24.79
CA GLY A 544 15.30 8.07 -24.52
C GLY A 544 16.01 7.65 -25.79
N VAL A 545 17.28 7.32 -25.65
CA VAL A 545 18.08 6.65 -26.69
C VAL A 545 18.82 5.49 -26.04
N GLY A 546 18.91 4.38 -26.74
CA GLY A 546 19.52 3.18 -26.23
C GLY A 546 20.14 2.30 -27.29
N VAL A 547 20.77 1.25 -26.85
CA VAL A 547 21.26 0.15 -27.67
C VAL A 547 20.80 -1.16 -27.03
N VAL A 548 20.32 -2.06 -27.86
CA VAL A 548 19.93 -3.41 -27.47
C VAL A 548 20.68 -4.41 -28.33
N HIS A 549 21.33 -5.36 -27.69
CA HIS A 549 21.90 -6.55 -28.32
C HIS A 549 21.05 -7.75 -27.88
N GLN A 550 20.60 -8.55 -28.84
CA GLN A 550 19.64 -9.62 -28.60
C GLN A 550 20.00 -10.86 -29.40
N ASP A 551 20.08 -11.99 -28.70
CA ASP A 551 20.24 -13.32 -29.25
C ASP A 551 18.91 -14.09 -29.16
N ILE A 552 18.54 -14.79 -30.21
CA ILE A 552 17.34 -15.61 -30.31
C ILE A 552 17.73 -17.07 -30.47
N ARG A 553 17.14 -17.92 -29.64
CA ARG A 553 17.33 -19.37 -29.76
C ARG A 553 15.97 -20.00 -30.02
N THR A 554 15.88 -20.76 -31.10
CA THR A 554 14.66 -21.40 -31.53
C THR A 554 14.71 -22.90 -31.26
N GLY A 555 13.56 -23.49 -30.93
CA GLY A 555 13.38 -24.94 -30.87
C GLY A 555 13.15 -25.57 -32.25
N ALA A 556 13.36 -26.87 -32.33
CA ALA A 556 13.20 -27.63 -33.60
C ALA A 556 11.79 -27.59 -34.19
N TYR A 557 10.78 -27.25 -33.44
CA TYR A 557 9.37 -27.19 -33.83
C TYR A 557 8.79 -25.76 -33.76
N ALA A 558 9.65 -24.74 -33.91
CA ALA A 558 9.18 -23.37 -34.02
C ALA A 558 8.33 -23.18 -35.28
N PRO A 559 7.35 -22.26 -35.27
CA PRO A 559 6.51 -21.97 -36.45
C PRO A 559 7.31 -21.60 -37.70
N GLN A 560 6.69 -21.79 -38.86
CA GLN A 560 7.27 -21.48 -40.18
C GLN A 560 7.64 -19.99 -40.34
N GLU A 561 6.97 -19.11 -39.59
CA GLU A 561 7.32 -17.70 -39.56
C GLU A 561 8.67 -17.44 -38.92
N ILE A 562 9.11 -18.34 -38.06
CA ILE A 562 10.36 -18.18 -37.29
C ILE A 562 11.52 -18.94 -37.97
N ILE A 563 11.28 -20.22 -38.35
CA ILE A 563 12.30 -21.06 -38.96
C ILE A 563 11.87 -21.48 -40.37
N SER A 564 12.83 -21.81 -41.24
CA SER A 564 12.52 -22.28 -42.57
C SER A 564 11.69 -23.57 -42.57
N SER A 565 10.76 -23.64 -43.51
CA SER A 565 9.93 -24.82 -43.74
C SER A 565 9.93 -25.22 -45.23
N PRO A 566 9.82 -26.53 -45.56
CA PRO A 566 9.75 -26.95 -46.92
C PRO A 566 8.59 -26.28 -47.68
N LYS A 567 8.87 -25.79 -48.87
CA LYS A 567 7.87 -25.22 -49.76
C LYS A 567 7.24 -26.32 -50.60
N LEU A 568 5.96 -26.55 -50.40
CA LEU A 568 5.19 -27.52 -51.13
C LEU A 568 4.55 -26.91 -52.39
N TYR A 569 4.38 -27.69 -53.45
CA TYR A 569 3.71 -27.24 -54.67
C TYR A 569 2.24 -26.97 -54.42
N SER A 570 1.70 -25.90 -55.01
CA SER A 570 0.27 -25.55 -54.91
C SER A 570 -0.58 -26.57 -55.62
N GLY A 571 -1.12 -27.52 -55.04
CA GLY A 571 -1.83 -28.67 -55.56
C GLY A 571 -1.38 -29.97 -54.90
N THR A 572 -0.47 -29.89 -53.96
CA THR A 572 -0.16 -31.00 -53.07
C THR A 572 -1.44 -31.37 -52.34
N SER A 573 -1.94 -32.58 -52.61
CA SER A 573 -3.10 -33.08 -51.90
C SER A 573 -2.72 -33.45 -50.48
N TYR A 574 -3.44 -32.94 -49.53
CA TYR A 574 -3.34 -33.38 -48.15
C TYR A 574 -4.60 -34.15 -47.76
N VAL A 575 -4.50 -34.97 -46.77
CA VAL A 575 -5.68 -35.66 -46.24
C VAL A 575 -6.29 -34.75 -45.17
N ALA A 576 -7.46 -34.23 -45.43
CA ALA A 576 -8.21 -33.46 -44.46
C ALA A 576 -8.55 -34.33 -43.25
N GLN A 577 -8.67 -33.72 -42.11
CA GLN A 577 -9.02 -34.41 -40.85
C GLN A 577 -10.31 -35.26 -41.00
N SER A 578 -11.34 -34.71 -41.67
CA SER A 578 -12.59 -35.40 -41.94
C SER A 578 -12.42 -36.66 -42.78
N ASP A 579 -11.51 -36.62 -43.76
CA ASP A 579 -11.25 -37.76 -44.63
C ASP A 579 -10.37 -38.80 -43.94
N TRP A 580 -9.50 -38.39 -43.10
CA TRP A 580 -8.74 -39.23 -42.18
C TRP A 580 -9.67 -40.00 -41.24
N GLU A 581 -10.59 -39.30 -40.57
CA GLU A 581 -11.60 -39.88 -39.69
C GLU A 581 -12.51 -40.86 -40.46
N ALA A 582 -12.93 -40.53 -41.67
CA ALA A 582 -13.75 -41.38 -42.52
C ALA A 582 -13.01 -42.62 -43.05
N GLY A 583 -11.73 -42.50 -43.39
CA GLY A 583 -10.89 -43.59 -43.85
C GLY A 583 -10.49 -44.59 -42.75
N VAL A 584 -10.57 -44.15 -41.54
CA VAL A 584 -10.28 -44.94 -40.33
C VAL A 584 -11.56 -45.39 -39.65
N SER A 585 -12.63 -45.60 -40.41
CA SER A 585 -13.92 -45.99 -39.88
C SER A 585 -13.85 -47.19 -38.94
N GLY A 586 -14.11 -46.91 -37.69
CA GLY A 586 -14.14 -47.90 -36.61
C GLY A 586 -12.78 -48.26 -36.03
N SER A 587 -11.72 -47.66 -36.47
CA SER A 587 -10.42 -47.78 -35.83
C SER A 587 -10.02 -46.38 -35.41
N ASN A 588 -9.84 -46.16 -34.37
CA ASN A 588 -8.77 -45.61 -33.64
C ASN A 588 -7.79 -44.75 -34.45
N GLY A 589 -8.34 -44.00 -35.37
CA GLY A 589 -7.68 -42.82 -35.83
C GLY A 589 -7.20 -42.09 -34.61
N ILE A 590 -6.36 -41.23 -34.73
CA ILE A 590 -5.74 -40.41 -33.72
C ILE A 590 -6.64 -40.23 -32.50
N PRO A 591 -6.22 -40.60 -31.32
CA PRO A 591 -7.05 -40.49 -30.12
C PRO A 591 -7.40 -39.05 -29.89
N TYR A 592 -8.68 -38.74 -30.00
CA TYR A 592 -9.21 -37.51 -29.45
C TYR A 592 -9.08 -37.55 -27.94
N SER A 593 -8.58 -36.53 -27.35
CA SER A 593 -8.83 -36.28 -25.96
C SER A 593 -10.32 -36.01 -25.74
N SER A 594 -10.89 -36.63 -24.74
CA SER A 594 -12.35 -36.59 -24.50
C SER A 594 -12.88 -35.24 -23.99
N ASP A 595 -12.00 -34.26 -23.82
CA ASP A 595 -12.29 -32.97 -23.22
C ASP A 595 -12.19 -31.77 -24.19
N GLY A 596 -11.89 -32.00 -25.46
CA GLY A 596 -11.79 -30.92 -26.44
C GLY A 596 -10.59 -30.02 -26.31
N SER A 597 -9.49 -30.52 -25.74
CA SER A 597 -8.24 -29.77 -25.60
C SER A 597 -7.43 -29.72 -26.90
N LEU A 598 -6.47 -28.79 -26.98
CA LEU A 598 -5.59 -28.63 -28.16
C LEU A 598 -4.69 -29.82 -28.45
N ASP A 599 -4.62 -30.81 -27.56
CA ASP A 599 -3.96 -32.11 -27.80
C ASP A 599 -4.59 -32.90 -28.93
N GLU A 600 -5.76 -32.47 -29.40
CA GLU A 600 -6.52 -33.08 -30.50
C GLU A 600 -6.16 -32.55 -31.88
N PHE A 601 -5.19 -31.65 -31.97
CA PHE A 601 -4.81 -31.10 -33.29
C PHE A 601 -4.13 -32.19 -34.13
N GLN A 602 -4.85 -32.67 -35.10
CA GLN A 602 -4.34 -33.65 -36.05
C GLN A 602 -3.46 -32.92 -37.05
N PHE A 603 -2.19 -33.34 -37.14
CA PHE A 603 -1.27 -32.79 -38.12
C PHE A 603 -1.63 -33.30 -39.49
N PRO A 604 -1.94 -32.45 -40.47
CA PRO A 604 -2.19 -32.88 -41.82
C PRO A 604 -0.97 -33.58 -42.40
N VAL A 605 -1.20 -34.68 -43.11
CA VAL A 605 -0.15 -35.45 -43.74
C VAL A 605 -0.31 -35.33 -45.24
N TYR A 606 0.81 -35.05 -45.88
CA TYR A 606 0.84 -34.80 -47.31
C TYR A 606 1.66 -35.90 -48.00
N GLN A 607 1.17 -36.42 -49.13
CA GLN A 607 1.96 -37.22 -50.05
C GLN A 607 2.65 -36.26 -51.04
N VAL A 608 3.97 -36.19 -51.00
CA VAL A 608 4.77 -35.31 -51.85
C VAL A 608 5.79 -36.12 -52.65
N SER A 609 6.08 -35.69 -53.85
CA SER A 609 7.23 -36.17 -54.64
C SER A 609 8.39 -35.16 -54.52
N GLU A 610 9.61 -35.60 -54.85
CA GLU A 610 10.76 -34.70 -54.77
C GLU A 610 10.65 -33.45 -55.65
N ASP A 611 9.94 -33.62 -56.80
CA ASP A 611 9.66 -32.53 -57.72
C ASP A 611 8.56 -31.56 -57.21
N MET A 612 7.80 -31.95 -56.20
CA MET A 612 6.86 -31.07 -55.51
C MET A 612 7.49 -30.19 -54.44
N LEU A 613 8.74 -30.43 -54.05
CA LEU A 613 9.49 -29.59 -53.14
C LEU A 613 10.12 -28.45 -53.92
N LEU A 614 9.51 -27.29 -53.88
CA LEU A 614 9.96 -26.09 -54.56
C LEU A 614 11.07 -25.29 -53.81
N GLY A 615 11.70 -25.90 -52.83
CA GLY A 615 12.64 -25.26 -51.96
C GLY A 615 12.11 -25.08 -50.54
N SER A 616 12.48 -24.05 -49.88
CA SER A 616 11.98 -23.71 -48.54
C SER A 616 11.34 -22.31 -48.51
N TYR A 617 10.32 -22.15 -47.66
CA TYR A 617 9.89 -20.85 -47.23
C TYR A 617 10.92 -20.34 -46.20
N PRO A 618 11.58 -19.20 -46.43
CA PRO A 618 12.48 -18.65 -45.45
C PRO A 618 11.68 -18.17 -44.24
N GLY A 619 12.06 -18.62 -43.03
CA GLY A 619 11.58 -18.04 -41.79
C GLY A 619 12.35 -16.76 -41.42
N PHE A 620 11.91 -16.11 -40.35
CA PHE A 620 12.55 -14.87 -39.88
C PHE A 620 14.06 -15.04 -39.66
N ILE A 621 14.47 -16.16 -39.03
CA ILE A 621 15.88 -16.44 -38.71
C ILE A 621 16.72 -16.63 -39.99
N ASP A 622 16.16 -17.20 -41.06
CA ASP A 622 16.89 -17.32 -42.33
C ASP A 622 17.03 -16.01 -43.08
N LEU A 623 16.06 -15.10 -42.94
CA LEU A 623 16.08 -13.80 -43.60
C LEU A 623 16.97 -12.78 -42.89
N TYR A 624 16.95 -12.78 -41.56
CA TYR A 624 17.52 -11.71 -40.76
C TYR A 624 18.62 -12.20 -39.81
N GLY A 625 18.73 -13.53 -39.57
CA GLY A 625 19.66 -14.08 -38.54
C GLY A 625 19.01 -14.23 -37.18
N ASP A 626 19.82 -14.64 -36.19
CA ASP A 626 19.41 -14.94 -34.82
C ASP A 626 20.00 -13.99 -33.78
N THR A 627 20.92 -13.14 -34.19
CA THR A 627 21.65 -12.21 -33.32
C THR A 627 21.56 -10.79 -33.88
N PHE A 628 21.15 -9.82 -33.07
CA PHE A 628 20.84 -8.47 -33.53
C PHE A 628 21.37 -7.41 -32.58
N THR A 629 21.91 -6.32 -33.16
CA THR A 629 22.28 -5.12 -32.45
C THR A 629 21.53 -3.93 -33.02
N SER A 630 20.69 -3.28 -32.22
CA SER A 630 19.87 -2.17 -32.67
C SER A 630 19.99 -0.97 -31.76
N GLY A 631 20.16 0.21 -32.36
CA GLY A 631 19.99 1.46 -31.70
C GLY A 631 18.50 1.79 -31.58
N THR A 632 18.01 2.25 -30.43
CA THR A 632 16.60 2.57 -30.17
C THR A 632 16.42 4.03 -29.80
N ALA A 633 15.31 4.61 -30.20
CA ALA A 633 14.81 5.91 -29.73
C ALA A 633 13.41 5.73 -29.14
N GLN A 634 13.18 6.38 -28.02
CA GLN A 634 11.90 6.32 -27.30
C GLN A 634 11.38 7.72 -27.04
N LEU A 635 10.09 7.93 -27.23
CA LEU A 635 9.37 9.14 -26.87
C LEU A 635 8.15 8.73 -26.04
N SER A 636 7.93 9.37 -24.91
CA SER A 636 6.79 9.08 -24.08
C SER A 636 6.14 10.34 -23.52
N TRP A 637 4.84 10.32 -23.41
CA TRP A 637 4.06 11.32 -22.69
C TRP A 637 3.27 10.62 -21.60
N SER A 638 3.31 11.17 -20.40
CA SER A 638 2.54 10.64 -19.27
C SER A 638 1.81 11.74 -18.53
N ARG A 639 0.58 11.46 -18.11
CA ARG A 639 -0.25 12.32 -17.25
C ARG A 639 -0.89 11.50 -16.15
N ARG A 640 -0.75 11.96 -14.90
CA ARG A 640 -1.30 11.25 -13.73
C ARG A 640 -1.96 12.23 -12.77
N THR A 641 -3.25 11.98 -12.49
CA THR A 641 -4.08 12.78 -11.57
C THR A 641 -4.74 11.92 -10.49
N LEU A 642 -4.23 10.70 -10.27
CA LEU A 642 -4.80 9.74 -9.33
C LEU A 642 -4.71 10.28 -7.89
N ASN A 643 -5.77 10.08 -7.10
CA ASN A 643 -5.84 10.47 -5.69
C ASN A 643 -4.99 9.58 -4.76
N ARG A 644 -4.67 8.34 -5.19
CA ARG A 644 -3.83 7.37 -4.45
C ARG A 644 -2.93 6.63 -5.42
N GLY A 645 -1.78 6.14 -4.94
CA GLY A 645 -0.85 5.32 -5.74
C GLY A 645 -1.37 3.90 -5.97
N ILE A 646 -2.01 3.31 -4.97
CA ILE A 646 -2.61 1.98 -4.98
C ILE A 646 -4.10 2.14 -4.65
N LEU A 647 -4.96 1.30 -5.25
CA LEU A 647 -6.42 1.31 -5.06
C LEU A 647 -7.04 2.71 -5.24
N ALA A 648 -6.65 3.40 -6.33
CA ALA A 648 -7.21 4.70 -6.66
C ALA A 648 -8.73 4.62 -6.88
N THR A 649 -9.45 5.70 -6.49
CA THR A 649 -10.90 5.83 -6.65
C THR A 649 -11.30 7.07 -7.45
N ARG A 650 -10.33 7.95 -7.78
CA ARG A 650 -10.58 9.20 -8.51
C ARG A 650 -9.36 9.58 -9.34
N GLY A 651 -9.60 10.24 -10.46
CA GLY A 651 -8.56 10.76 -11.31
C GLY A 651 -8.28 9.91 -12.54
N SER A 652 -7.16 10.12 -13.18
CA SER A 652 -6.75 9.40 -14.39
C SER A 652 -5.25 9.15 -14.44
N SER A 653 -4.85 8.10 -15.16
CA SER A 653 -3.47 7.83 -15.54
C SER A 653 -3.44 7.51 -17.03
N GLN A 654 -2.61 8.21 -17.80
CA GLN A 654 -2.48 8.03 -19.23
C GLN A 654 -1.00 8.02 -19.59
N VAL A 655 -0.61 7.10 -20.44
CA VAL A 655 0.74 6.98 -20.99
C VAL A 655 0.64 6.71 -22.47
N LEU A 656 1.30 7.52 -23.27
CA LEU A 656 1.53 7.29 -24.70
C LEU A 656 3.02 7.11 -24.88
N ALA A 657 3.44 6.01 -25.49
CA ALA A 657 4.84 5.71 -25.75
C ALA A 657 5.02 5.35 -27.23
N ALA A 658 6.04 5.91 -27.84
CA ALA A 658 6.50 5.56 -29.15
C ALA A 658 7.96 5.09 -29.05
N GLU A 659 8.29 4.01 -29.70
CA GLU A 659 9.63 3.45 -29.79
C GLU A 659 9.94 3.19 -31.27
N ALA A 660 11.14 3.47 -31.68
CA ALA A 660 11.61 3.11 -33.01
C ALA A 660 13.10 2.77 -32.95
N THR A 661 13.54 1.88 -33.80
CA THR A 661 14.96 1.63 -34.05
C THR A 661 15.53 2.68 -35.00
N PHE A 662 16.84 2.94 -34.91
CA PHE A 662 17.48 3.84 -35.86
C PHE A 662 17.60 3.20 -37.25
N PRO A 663 17.41 3.99 -38.34
CA PRO A 663 17.69 3.51 -39.69
C PRO A 663 19.12 3.02 -39.82
N GLY A 664 19.31 1.84 -40.42
CA GLY A 664 20.58 1.16 -40.50
C GLY A 664 20.94 0.26 -39.31
N SER A 665 20.07 0.13 -38.35
CA SER A 665 20.11 -0.96 -37.34
C SER A 665 19.84 -2.31 -38.01
N GLU A 666 20.31 -3.40 -37.42
CA GLU A 666 20.02 -4.75 -37.89
C GLU A 666 18.52 -5.10 -37.81
N MET A 667 17.79 -4.45 -36.89
CA MET A 667 16.33 -4.45 -36.82
C MET A 667 15.77 -3.06 -37.08
N GLU A 668 14.82 -2.97 -37.99
CA GLU A 668 14.17 -1.72 -38.34
C GLU A 668 12.66 -1.79 -38.16
N TYR A 669 12.21 -1.39 -36.98
CA TYR A 669 10.78 -1.39 -36.60
C TYR A 669 10.41 -0.18 -35.75
N TYR A 670 9.10 0.07 -35.63
CA TYR A 670 8.54 1.05 -34.69
C TYR A 670 7.32 0.48 -33.98
N LYS A 671 7.08 0.99 -32.80
CA LYS A 671 5.92 0.62 -31.95
C LYS A 671 5.29 1.86 -31.34
N LEU A 672 3.97 1.91 -31.30
CA LEU A 672 3.18 2.92 -30.62
C LEU A 672 2.27 2.23 -29.60
N THR A 673 2.33 2.64 -28.34
CA THR A 673 1.52 2.06 -27.28
C THR A 673 0.81 3.15 -26.48
N TYR A 674 -0.50 3.02 -26.30
CA TYR A 674 -1.29 3.82 -25.39
C TYR A 674 -1.82 2.96 -24.26
N THR A 675 -1.63 3.43 -23.01
CA THR A 675 -2.22 2.82 -21.81
C THR A 675 -2.94 3.89 -21.02
N GLY A 676 -4.23 3.69 -20.78
CA GLY A 676 -5.08 4.64 -20.08
C GLY A 676 -5.91 3.99 -18.98
N SER A 677 -6.13 4.71 -17.89
CA SER A 677 -7.15 4.39 -16.88
C SER A 677 -7.79 5.67 -16.37
N ILE A 678 -9.11 5.66 -16.24
CA ILE A 678 -9.90 6.81 -15.76
C ILE A 678 -10.89 6.29 -14.73
N TYR A 679 -11.03 7.02 -13.64
CA TYR A 679 -11.91 6.72 -12.52
C TYR A 679 -12.99 7.77 -12.40
N PHE A 680 -14.26 7.35 -12.48
CA PHE A 680 -15.44 8.18 -12.33
C PHE A 680 -16.18 7.80 -11.05
N PRO A 681 -16.07 8.58 -9.96
CA PRO A 681 -16.95 8.41 -8.80
C PRO A 681 -18.41 8.58 -9.24
N LEU A 682 -19.26 7.59 -8.97
CA LEU A 682 -20.68 7.63 -9.39
C LEU A 682 -21.58 8.12 -8.25
N TYR A 683 -21.87 7.25 -7.32
CA TYR A 683 -22.74 7.52 -6.18
C TYR A 683 -22.19 6.86 -4.93
N ARG A 684 -22.09 7.59 -3.82
CA ARG A 684 -21.46 7.13 -2.57
C ARG A 684 -20.06 6.56 -2.86
N GLU A 685 -19.84 5.27 -2.57
CA GLU A 685 -18.56 4.58 -2.73
C GLU A 685 -18.39 3.86 -4.07
N PHE A 686 -19.42 3.89 -4.94
CA PHE A 686 -19.31 3.29 -6.27
C PHE A 686 -18.43 4.13 -7.19
N THR A 687 -17.45 3.49 -7.82
CA THR A 687 -16.57 4.14 -8.80
C THR A 687 -16.50 3.28 -10.06
N LEU A 688 -16.71 3.89 -11.21
CA LEU A 688 -16.46 3.26 -12.51
C LEU A 688 -15.01 3.50 -12.91
N ARG A 689 -14.27 2.43 -13.19
CA ARG A 689 -12.94 2.47 -13.76
C ARG A 689 -12.95 1.95 -15.20
N LEU A 690 -12.51 2.78 -16.12
CA LEU A 690 -12.28 2.36 -17.51
C LEU A 690 -10.78 2.24 -17.75
N LYS A 691 -10.37 1.11 -18.31
CA LYS A 691 -8.99 0.85 -18.74
C LYS A 691 -8.96 0.59 -20.23
N THR A 692 -7.90 1.06 -20.86
CA THR A 692 -7.66 0.83 -22.30
C THR A 692 -6.17 0.63 -22.51
N ARG A 693 -5.83 -0.37 -23.33
CA ARG A 693 -4.47 -0.59 -23.83
C ARG A 693 -4.55 -0.85 -25.33
N LEU A 694 -3.88 0.00 -26.08
CA LEU A 694 -3.79 -0.06 -27.53
C LEU A 694 -2.33 -0.16 -27.93
N GLY A 695 -2.04 -0.95 -28.94
CA GLY A 695 -0.70 -1.14 -29.47
C GLY A 695 -0.75 -1.26 -31.01
N TYR A 696 0.23 -0.64 -31.65
CA TYR A 696 0.50 -0.81 -33.08
C TYR A 696 2.01 -0.85 -33.29
N GLY A 697 2.48 -1.75 -34.12
CA GLY A 697 3.88 -1.82 -34.50
C GLY A 697 4.02 -2.32 -35.93
N ASP A 698 5.12 -1.95 -36.59
CA ASP A 698 5.41 -2.33 -37.95
C ASP A 698 6.91 -2.30 -38.24
N GLY A 699 7.35 -3.00 -39.27
CA GLY A 699 8.67 -2.89 -39.83
C GLY A 699 8.81 -1.65 -40.72
N PHE A 700 10.03 -1.29 -41.09
CA PHE A 700 10.31 -0.29 -42.11
C PHE A 700 11.66 -0.59 -42.81
N ASN A 701 11.91 0.00 -43.98
CA ASN A 701 13.10 -0.19 -44.82
C ASN A 701 13.41 -1.66 -45.14
N SER A 702 14.32 -2.27 -44.36
CA SER A 702 14.78 -3.64 -44.55
C SER A 702 13.83 -4.69 -44.01
N MET A 703 12.82 -4.29 -43.21
CA MET A 703 11.85 -5.20 -42.59
C MET A 703 10.43 -4.89 -43.05
N ASP A 704 9.77 -5.89 -43.61
CA ASP A 704 8.38 -5.77 -44.07
C ASP A 704 7.37 -5.95 -42.93
N GLU A 705 7.77 -6.53 -41.80
CA GLU A 705 6.89 -6.90 -40.68
C GLU A 705 7.56 -6.54 -39.34
N LEU A 706 6.75 -6.34 -38.28
CA LEU A 706 7.26 -6.26 -36.93
C LEU A 706 7.98 -7.57 -36.55
N PRO A 707 9.20 -7.56 -36.01
CA PRO A 707 9.87 -8.77 -35.55
C PRO A 707 8.96 -9.58 -34.60
N PHE A 708 8.85 -10.87 -34.80
CA PHE A 708 7.91 -11.73 -34.07
C PHE A 708 8.07 -11.67 -32.54
N PHE A 709 9.29 -11.47 -32.05
CA PHE A 709 9.60 -11.36 -30.62
C PHE A 709 9.24 -9.99 -30.04
N GLU A 710 8.87 -9.01 -30.87
CA GLU A 710 8.34 -7.69 -30.49
C GLU A 710 6.80 -7.62 -30.62
N ASN A 711 6.15 -8.70 -31.05
CA ASN A 711 4.71 -8.79 -31.14
C ASN A 711 4.01 -8.55 -29.82
N TYR A 712 2.80 -8.04 -29.89
CA TYR A 712 1.89 -7.94 -28.77
C TYR A 712 1.20 -9.27 -28.48
N TYR A 713 0.83 -9.49 -27.23
CA TYR A 713 0.10 -10.65 -26.74
C TYR A 713 -1.05 -10.19 -25.85
N ALA A 714 -2.17 -10.92 -25.89
CA ALA A 714 -3.34 -10.68 -25.05
C ALA A 714 -3.85 -11.98 -24.40
N GLY A 715 -4.64 -11.80 -23.34
CA GLY A 715 -5.15 -12.87 -22.48
C GLY A 715 -4.41 -12.97 -21.15
N GLY A 716 -5.09 -13.41 -20.12
CA GLY A 716 -4.54 -13.60 -18.78
C GLY A 716 -4.88 -12.49 -17.80
N PHE A 717 -4.45 -12.67 -16.59
CA PHE A 717 -4.80 -11.86 -15.41
C PHE A 717 -4.56 -10.35 -15.56
N GLY A 718 -3.52 -9.94 -16.25
CA GLY A 718 -3.18 -8.51 -16.45
C GLY A 718 -3.72 -7.91 -17.76
N SER A 719 -4.46 -8.68 -18.55
CA SER A 719 -4.95 -8.35 -19.88
C SER A 719 -6.46 -8.58 -19.94
N VAL A 720 -6.93 -9.62 -20.63
CA VAL A 720 -8.32 -10.04 -20.68
C VAL A 720 -8.50 -11.22 -19.72
N ARG A 721 -9.10 -10.98 -18.57
CA ARG A 721 -9.32 -12.01 -17.54
C ARG A 721 -10.32 -13.07 -18.05
N GLY A 722 -10.22 -14.30 -17.53
CA GLY A 722 -11.05 -15.42 -17.98
C GLY A 722 -10.47 -16.20 -19.15
N TYR A 723 -9.30 -15.77 -19.65
CA TYR A 723 -8.52 -16.49 -20.66
C TYR A 723 -7.12 -16.79 -20.15
N GLU A 724 -6.51 -17.84 -20.65
CA GLU A 724 -5.11 -18.12 -20.36
C GLU A 724 -4.19 -17.04 -20.91
N ARG A 725 -3.01 -16.96 -20.32
CA ARG A 725 -2.02 -15.95 -20.70
C ARG A 725 -1.55 -16.14 -22.12
N SER A 726 -1.57 -15.04 -22.89
CA SER A 726 -1.05 -14.97 -24.26
C SER A 726 -1.76 -15.88 -25.27
N THR A 727 -2.97 -16.35 -24.99
CA THR A 727 -3.69 -17.28 -25.87
C THR A 727 -4.65 -16.62 -26.86
N LEU A 728 -4.82 -15.30 -26.77
CA LEU A 728 -5.67 -14.55 -27.70
C LEU A 728 -4.87 -14.06 -28.90
N GLY A 729 -5.42 -14.26 -30.12
CA GLY A 729 -4.84 -13.72 -31.33
C GLY A 729 -4.25 -14.79 -32.27
N PRO A 730 -3.39 -14.37 -33.20
CA PRO A 730 -2.83 -15.21 -34.24
C PRO A 730 -2.01 -16.37 -33.72
N ARG A 731 -2.22 -17.54 -34.35
CA ARG A 731 -1.38 -18.72 -34.17
C ARG A 731 -0.36 -18.83 -35.28
N GLY A 732 0.82 -19.31 -34.99
CA GLY A 732 1.86 -19.56 -35.97
C GLY A 732 1.54 -20.79 -36.83
N THR A 733 1.99 -20.77 -38.05
CA THR A 733 1.90 -21.92 -38.95
C THR A 733 2.83 -23.01 -38.44
N PRO A 734 2.31 -24.24 -38.18
CA PRO A 734 3.16 -25.33 -37.71
C PRO A 734 4.28 -25.63 -38.73
N SER A 735 5.44 -26.01 -38.26
CA SER A 735 6.56 -26.40 -39.13
C SER A 735 6.25 -27.70 -39.84
N VAL A 736 6.77 -27.86 -41.07
CA VAL A 736 6.61 -29.07 -41.87
C VAL A 736 7.92 -29.87 -41.82
N SER A 737 7.79 -31.18 -41.56
CA SER A 737 8.87 -32.15 -41.69
C SER A 737 8.48 -33.23 -42.70
N TYR A 738 9.44 -33.90 -43.26
CA TYR A 738 9.19 -35.00 -44.19
C TYR A 738 10.14 -36.18 -43.98
N ASN A 739 9.65 -37.36 -44.35
CA ASN A 739 10.40 -38.59 -44.31
C ASN A 739 10.03 -39.47 -45.50
N ARG A 740 10.92 -40.42 -45.88
CA ARG A 740 10.63 -41.38 -46.94
C ARG A 740 9.91 -42.58 -46.36
N ALA A 741 8.85 -43.00 -47.02
CA ALA A 741 8.19 -44.24 -46.72
C ALA A 741 9.11 -45.43 -47.02
N GLN A 742 9.23 -46.37 -46.11
CA GLN A 742 10.03 -47.56 -46.31
C GLN A 742 9.27 -48.64 -47.14
N THR A 743 9.99 -49.44 -47.88
CA THR A 743 9.39 -50.49 -48.72
C THR A 743 8.79 -51.61 -47.93
N THR A 744 9.23 -51.88 -46.76
CA THR A 744 8.73 -52.94 -45.88
C THR A 744 8.56 -52.46 -44.47
N GLY A 745 7.38 -52.62 -43.91
CA GLY A 745 7.11 -52.36 -42.51
C GLY A 745 6.71 -50.94 -42.22
N TRP A 746 7.20 -50.40 -41.14
CA TRP A 746 6.78 -49.18 -40.50
C TRP A 746 7.70 -48.02 -40.80
N THR A 747 7.15 -46.88 -41.04
CA THR A 747 7.93 -45.64 -41.04
C THR A 747 7.95 -45.07 -39.64
N ASP A 748 9.12 -45.07 -39.03
CA ASP A 748 9.34 -44.43 -37.74
C ASP A 748 9.65 -42.94 -37.95
N LEU A 749 8.65 -42.11 -37.76
CA LEU A 749 8.76 -40.68 -37.99
C LEU A 749 9.44 -39.94 -36.84
N ASN A 750 9.42 -40.50 -35.63
CA ASN A 750 10.05 -39.87 -34.45
C ASN A 750 11.34 -40.56 -33.98
N ARG A 751 11.72 -41.65 -34.65
CA ARG A 751 13.01 -42.36 -34.39
C ARG A 751 13.15 -42.96 -32.97
N ASP A 752 12.06 -43.42 -32.35
CA ASP A 752 12.13 -44.09 -31.06
C ASP A 752 12.41 -45.59 -31.15
N GLY A 753 12.48 -46.12 -32.33
CA GLY A 753 12.79 -47.54 -32.61
C GLY A 753 11.62 -48.49 -32.37
N GLN A 754 10.40 -48.00 -32.12
CA GLN A 754 9.22 -48.83 -31.92
C GLN A 754 8.34 -48.83 -33.12
N ALA A 755 7.80 -49.98 -33.46
CA ALA A 755 6.90 -50.15 -34.57
C ALA A 755 5.44 -50.10 -34.10
N TYR A 756 4.63 -49.19 -34.66
CA TYR A 756 3.20 -49.06 -34.36
C TYR A 756 2.35 -49.42 -35.56
N SER A 757 1.15 -49.93 -35.31
CA SER A 757 0.24 -50.38 -36.34
C SER A 757 -0.61 -49.27 -36.98
N GLY A 758 -0.12 -48.08 -37.01
CA GLY A 758 -0.84 -46.91 -37.52
C GLY A 758 -0.02 -45.65 -37.44
N PHE A 759 -0.58 -44.56 -37.87
CA PHE A 759 -0.03 -43.24 -37.69
C PHE A 759 -0.47 -42.73 -36.30
N TYR A 760 0.48 -42.45 -35.43
CA TYR A 760 0.24 -41.85 -34.11
C TYR A 760 0.99 -40.53 -34.03
N PRO A 761 0.35 -39.40 -34.32
CA PRO A 761 0.90 -38.11 -33.97
C PRO A 761 0.87 -38.02 -32.45
N GLN A 762 2.03 -38.08 -31.81
CA GLN A 762 2.13 -37.84 -30.40
C GLN A 762 2.50 -36.38 -30.19
N SER A 763 2.09 -35.85 -29.04
CA SER A 763 2.47 -34.53 -28.62
C SER A 763 3.99 -34.34 -28.72
N PRO A 764 4.47 -33.29 -29.39
CA PRO A 764 5.89 -32.98 -29.47
C PRO A 764 6.54 -32.85 -28.09
N GLU A 765 5.77 -32.49 -27.08
CA GLU A 765 6.23 -32.38 -25.70
C GLU A 765 6.65 -33.71 -25.08
N LEU A 766 6.13 -34.81 -25.58
CA LEU A 766 6.43 -36.14 -25.09
C LEU A 766 7.47 -36.90 -25.92
N GLY A 767 8.03 -36.24 -26.93
CA GLY A 767 9.02 -36.90 -27.82
C GLY A 767 8.46 -38.13 -28.53
N GLY A 768 7.14 -38.15 -28.76
CA GLY A 768 6.45 -39.28 -29.29
C GLY A 768 6.71 -39.52 -30.77
N SER A 769 6.60 -40.76 -31.19
CA SER A 769 6.84 -41.24 -32.54
C SER A 769 5.55 -41.37 -33.32
N ALA A 770 5.57 -40.89 -34.55
CA ALA A 770 4.49 -41.20 -35.52
C ALA A 770 5.00 -42.25 -36.50
N TYR A 771 4.28 -43.35 -36.62
CA TYR A 771 4.59 -44.41 -37.56
C TYR A 771 3.53 -44.51 -38.64
N VAL A 772 3.96 -44.64 -39.86
CA VAL A 772 3.08 -44.93 -40.98
C VAL A 772 3.46 -46.29 -41.54
N ARG A 773 2.52 -47.22 -41.51
CA ARG A 773 2.69 -48.54 -42.12
C ARG A 773 2.17 -48.50 -43.55
N CYS A 774 3.05 -48.81 -44.48
CA CYS A 774 2.78 -48.70 -45.91
C CYS A 774 2.44 -50.00 -46.60
N ASP A 775 2.62 -51.12 -45.90
CA ASP A 775 2.53 -52.47 -46.43
C ASP A 775 1.33 -53.31 -45.96
N ASP A 776 0.58 -52.79 -44.97
CA ASP A 776 -0.57 -53.52 -44.43
C ASP A 776 -1.88 -52.85 -44.85
N PRO A 777 -2.69 -53.51 -45.71
CA PRO A 777 -3.97 -52.97 -46.21
C PRO A 777 -5.01 -52.78 -45.05
N THR A 778 -4.78 -53.41 -43.93
CA THR A 778 -5.65 -53.27 -42.73
C THR A 778 -5.17 -52.23 -41.75
N SER A 779 -3.98 -51.69 -41.95
CA SER A 779 -3.46 -50.61 -41.13
C SER A 779 -4.20 -49.32 -41.46
N PRO A 780 -4.42 -48.42 -40.51
CA PRO A 780 -4.92 -47.12 -40.84
C PRO A 780 -3.89 -46.39 -41.71
N THR A 781 -3.99 -46.58 -42.98
CA THR A 781 -3.18 -45.92 -44.00
C THR A 781 -3.84 -44.60 -44.33
N LEU A 782 -3.04 -43.63 -44.58
CA LEU A 782 -3.49 -42.33 -45.04
C LEU A 782 -4.00 -42.48 -46.50
N TYR A 783 -5.31 -42.39 -46.73
CA TYR A 783 -5.93 -42.40 -48.03
C TYR A 783 -6.29 -41.00 -48.52
N SER A 784 -6.10 -40.70 -49.75
CA SER A 784 -6.58 -39.47 -50.35
C SER A 784 -8.13 -39.46 -50.41
N ALA A 785 -8.72 -38.31 -50.23
CA ALA A 785 -10.14 -38.02 -50.27
C ALA A 785 -10.80 -38.44 -51.65
N SER A 786 -10.00 -38.61 -52.65
CA SER A 786 -10.44 -39.09 -53.99
C SER A 786 -10.60 -40.62 -54.15
N GLY A 787 -10.43 -41.33 -53.02
CA GLY A 787 -10.92 -42.72 -52.93
C GLY A 787 -10.10 -43.79 -53.65
N GLY A 788 -8.79 -43.72 -53.64
CA GLY A 788 -8.15 -44.81 -54.28
C GLY A 788 -6.66 -45.03 -54.14
N ALA A 789 -5.90 -44.17 -53.72
CA ALA A 789 -4.45 -44.38 -53.58
C ALA A 789 -4.00 -44.22 -52.11
N ALA A 790 -3.32 -45.25 -51.64
CA ALA A 790 -2.67 -45.15 -50.34
C ALA A 790 -1.67 -43.99 -50.36
N ILE A 791 -1.73 -43.09 -49.39
CA ILE A 791 -0.79 -41.98 -49.27
C ILE A 791 0.63 -42.48 -49.07
N CYS A 792 0.77 -43.68 -48.58
CA CYS A 792 2.01 -44.32 -48.27
C CYS A 792 2.46 -45.28 -49.32
N GLU A 793 2.94 -44.83 -50.49
CA GLU A 793 3.65 -45.62 -51.43
C GLU A 793 5.12 -45.80 -51.07
N PRO A 794 5.68 -47.02 -51.13
CA PRO A 794 7.08 -47.27 -50.78
C PRO A 794 8.03 -46.36 -51.56
N GLY A 795 8.92 -45.71 -50.83
CA GLY A 795 9.90 -44.79 -51.38
C GLY A 795 9.43 -43.37 -51.64
N LYS A 796 8.12 -43.10 -51.49
CA LYS A 796 7.59 -41.73 -51.62
C LYS A 796 7.85 -40.88 -50.35
N LEU A 797 7.99 -39.60 -50.57
CA LEU A 797 8.10 -38.67 -49.48
C LEU A 797 6.73 -38.42 -48.82
N ILE A 798 6.70 -38.43 -47.51
CA ILE A 798 5.57 -38.06 -46.69
C ILE A 798 5.95 -36.80 -45.91
N ALA A 799 5.21 -35.75 -46.16
CA ALA A 799 5.34 -34.52 -45.39
C ALA A 799 4.22 -34.44 -44.34
N TYR A 800 4.52 -33.97 -43.19
CA TYR A 800 3.57 -33.77 -42.09
C TYR A 800 3.92 -32.52 -41.28
N GLU A 801 2.93 -31.86 -40.79
CA GLU A 801 3.12 -30.73 -39.90
C GLU A 801 3.59 -31.23 -38.54
N THR A 802 4.57 -30.56 -37.99
CA THR A 802 5.14 -30.86 -36.68
C THR A 802 4.92 -29.72 -35.69
N GLY A 803 4.39 -30.05 -34.57
CA GLY A 803 4.13 -29.05 -33.52
C GLY A 803 2.67 -28.56 -33.53
N TYR A 804 2.30 -27.93 -32.44
CA TYR A 804 1.01 -27.28 -32.27
C TYR A 804 1.03 -25.88 -32.87
N PRO A 805 -0.13 -25.32 -33.26
CA PRO A 805 -0.23 -23.94 -33.70
C PRO A 805 0.00 -23.02 -32.49
N ALA A 806 1.25 -22.71 -32.24
CA ALA A 806 1.67 -21.91 -31.08
C ALA A 806 1.29 -20.43 -31.26
N ASN A 807 1.09 -19.72 -30.15
CA ASN A 807 0.85 -18.28 -30.18
C ASN A 807 2.09 -17.54 -30.69
N ILE A 808 1.92 -16.71 -31.70
CA ILE A 808 2.98 -15.83 -32.21
C ILE A 808 2.70 -14.36 -31.94
N GLY A 809 1.51 -14.05 -31.38
CA GLY A 809 1.06 -12.68 -31.19
C GLY A 809 0.78 -11.95 -32.49
N GLY A 810 0.72 -10.64 -32.46
CA GLY A 810 0.49 -9.81 -33.65
C GLY A 810 0.98 -8.38 -33.41
N ASN A 811 0.90 -7.59 -34.47
CA ASN A 811 1.41 -6.23 -34.48
C ASN A 811 0.36 -5.18 -34.00
N ILE A 812 -0.89 -5.58 -33.78
CA ILE A 812 -1.99 -4.68 -33.37
C ILE A 812 -2.65 -5.25 -32.11
N LEU A 813 -2.65 -4.46 -31.03
CA LEU A 813 -3.27 -4.81 -29.75
C LEU A 813 -4.47 -3.92 -29.47
N MET A 814 -5.59 -4.53 -29.07
CA MET A 814 -6.76 -3.80 -28.55
C MET A 814 -7.28 -4.48 -27.30
N GLU A 815 -7.21 -3.75 -26.17
CA GLU A 815 -7.73 -4.20 -24.88
C GLU A 815 -8.55 -3.11 -24.20
N PHE A 816 -9.71 -3.47 -23.70
CA PHE A 816 -10.63 -2.61 -22.98
C PHE A 816 -11.12 -3.32 -21.72
N SER A 817 -11.24 -2.59 -20.62
CA SER A 817 -11.81 -3.11 -19.39
C SER A 817 -12.70 -2.06 -18.76
N SER A 818 -13.91 -2.44 -18.40
CA SER A 818 -14.86 -1.65 -17.64
C SER A 818 -15.07 -2.30 -16.29
N GLU A 819 -14.70 -1.63 -15.21
CA GLU A 819 -14.72 -2.14 -13.86
C GLU A 819 -15.56 -1.23 -12.96
N LEU A 820 -16.55 -1.81 -12.32
CA LEU A 820 -17.31 -1.15 -11.27
C LEU A 820 -16.71 -1.53 -9.90
N LEU A 821 -16.09 -0.56 -9.25
CA LEU A 821 -15.60 -0.71 -7.88
C LEU A 821 -16.82 -0.69 -6.95
N LEU A 822 -16.92 -1.72 -6.14
CA LEU A 822 -18.04 -1.94 -5.24
C LEU A 822 -17.64 -1.65 -3.79
N PRO A 823 -18.53 -1.05 -2.97
CA PRO A 823 -18.30 -0.98 -1.54
C PRO A 823 -18.24 -2.40 -0.96
N ILE A 824 -17.33 -2.62 -0.03
CA ILE A 824 -17.23 -3.91 0.64
C ILE A 824 -18.18 -3.88 1.83
N PRO A 825 -19.25 -4.69 1.83
CA PRO A 825 -20.21 -4.68 2.92
C PRO A 825 -19.52 -5.06 4.23
N PHE A 826 -19.91 -4.40 5.31
CA PHE A 826 -19.47 -4.70 6.69
C PHE A 826 -18.02 -4.30 7.05
N ILE A 827 -17.30 -3.61 6.20
CA ILE A 827 -15.95 -3.12 6.47
C ILE A 827 -15.97 -1.59 6.32
N GLU A 828 -15.82 -0.87 7.41
CA GLU A 828 -15.81 0.60 7.43
C GLU A 828 -14.53 1.18 6.80
N ASP A 829 -13.37 0.59 7.09
CA ASP A 829 -12.11 0.95 6.44
C ASP A 829 -11.71 -0.08 5.39
N SER A 830 -12.14 0.15 4.16
CA SER A 830 -11.77 -0.64 2.98
C SER A 830 -10.51 -0.12 2.27
N SER A 831 -9.72 0.74 2.91
CA SER A 831 -8.54 1.37 2.28
C SER A 831 -7.49 0.37 1.76
N GLN A 832 -7.47 -0.83 2.31
CA GLN A 832 -6.57 -1.93 1.92
C GLN A 832 -7.24 -3.00 1.06
N MET A 833 -8.52 -2.85 0.74
CA MET A 833 -9.28 -3.85 0.00
C MET A 833 -10.06 -3.21 -1.13
N GLN A 834 -10.26 -3.95 -2.21
CA GLN A 834 -11.07 -3.51 -3.35
C GLN A 834 -11.83 -4.70 -3.94
N LEU A 835 -13.13 -4.55 -4.07
CA LEU A 835 -14.01 -5.48 -4.79
C LEU A 835 -14.43 -4.84 -6.10
N VAL A 836 -14.36 -5.58 -7.20
CA VAL A 836 -14.73 -5.10 -8.52
C VAL A 836 -15.62 -6.10 -9.26
N ALA A 837 -16.62 -5.61 -9.95
CA ALA A 837 -17.29 -6.34 -11.02
C ALA A 837 -16.74 -5.79 -12.35
N PHE A 838 -16.42 -6.65 -13.29
CA PHE A 838 -15.77 -6.22 -14.52
C PHE A 838 -16.31 -6.89 -15.77
N VAL A 839 -16.09 -6.20 -16.89
CA VAL A 839 -16.22 -6.71 -18.25
C VAL A 839 -14.93 -6.35 -18.99
N ASP A 840 -14.23 -7.37 -19.46
CA ASP A 840 -13.02 -7.23 -20.26
C ASP A 840 -13.31 -7.60 -21.70
N ALA A 841 -12.68 -6.92 -22.64
CA ALA A 841 -12.71 -7.26 -24.06
C ALA A 841 -11.35 -6.94 -24.68
N GLY A 842 -10.82 -7.84 -25.46
CA GLY A 842 -9.56 -7.60 -26.15
C GLY A 842 -9.14 -8.72 -27.06
N ASN A 843 -8.24 -8.40 -27.95
CA ASN A 843 -7.58 -9.35 -28.84
C ASN A 843 -6.30 -8.76 -29.41
N VAL A 844 -5.51 -9.61 -30.02
CA VAL A 844 -4.39 -9.24 -30.86
C VAL A 844 -4.72 -9.55 -32.32
N PHE A 845 -4.37 -8.64 -33.19
CA PHE A 845 -4.60 -8.77 -34.63
C PHE A 845 -3.26 -8.68 -35.36
N SER A 846 -3.23 -9.16 -36.60
CA SER A 846 -2.07 -9.04 -37.48
C SER A 846 -2.48 -8.45 -38.81
N GLY A 847 -1.70 -7.46 -39.29
CA GLY A 847 -1.80 -6.97 -40.66
C GLY A 847 -1.17 -7.90 -41.71
N TYR A 848 -0.60 -9.04 -41.28
CA TYR A 848 0.23 -9.94 -42.11
C TYR A 848 -0.34 -11.35 -42.19
N CYS A 849 -1.65 -11.48 -42.30
CA CYS A 849 -2.30 -12.76 -42.55
C CYS A 849 -2.08 -13.15 -44.03
N ARG A 850 -0.95 -13.78 -44.37
CA ARG A 850 -0.57 -14.14 -45.72
C ARG A 850 -1.34 -15.34 -46.19
N GLU A 851 -2.01 -15.21 -47.35
CA GLU A 851 -2.74 -16.29 -48.03
C GLU A 851 -1.81 -17.24 -48.84
N ASP A 852 -0.56 -16.87 -49.07
CA ASP A 852 0.43 -17.62 -49.85
C ASP A 852 1.15 -18.74 -49.09
N ARG A 853 1.01 -18.75 -47.80
CA ARG A 853 1.38 -19.80 -46.85
C ARG A 853 0.10 -20.40 -46.27
N TYR A 854 0.19 -21.57 -45.67
CA TYR A 854 -0.90 -22.14 -44.89
C TYR A 854 -1.53 -21.05 -44.03
N ASP A 855 -2.87 -20.97 -44.04
CA ASP A 855 -3.58 -19.94 -43.26
C ASP A 855 -3.08 -19.92 -41.83
N ARG A 856 -2.58 -18.78 -41.40
CA ARG A 856 -2.30 -18.56 -39.95
C ARG A 856 -3.64 -18.73 -39.25
N LEU A 857 -3.75 -19.74 -38.42
CA LEU A 857 -4.95 -19.98 -37.68
C LEU A 857 -5.25 -18.76 -36.76
N ASN A 858 -6.54 -18.38 -36.73
CA ASN A 858 -6.99 -17.22 -35.92
C ASN A 858 -6.31 -15.90 -36.30
N CYS A 859 -5.76 -15.77 -37.49
CA CYS A 859 -5.17 -14.55 -38.00
C CYS A 859 -6.22 -13.68 -38.68
N HIS A 860 -6.41 -12.48 -38.18
CA HIS A 860 -7.41 -11.55 -38.69
C HIS A 860 -6.87 -10.13 -38.69
N GLU A 861 -7.34 -9.34 -39.66
CA GLU A 861 -7.25 -7.90 -39.60
C GLU A 861 -8.10 -7.34 -38.42
N PRO A 862 -7.85 -6.11 -37.97
CA PRO A 862 -8.57 -5.51 -36.86
C PRO A 862 -10.10 -5.51 -37.11
N ASP A 863 -10.83 -6.26 -36.30
CA ASP A 863 -12.30 -6.34 -36.31
C ASP A 863 -12.82 -6.36 -34.87
N LEU A 864 -13.64 -5.37 -34.51
CA LEU A 864 -14.24 -5.29 -33.20
C LEU A 864 -15.16 -6.47 -32.85
N ASN A 865 -15.75 -7.13 -33.85
CA ASN A 865 -16.57 -8.32 -33.65
C ASN A 865 -15.76 -9.56 -33.25
N ARG A 866 -14.45 -9.50 -33.41
CA ARG A 866 -13.51 -10.55 -33.03
C ARG A 866 -12.80 -10.33 -31.73
N LEU A 867 -13.22 -9.33 -30.95
CA LEU A 867 -12.73 -9.14 -29.59
C LEU A 867 -13.24 -10.27 -28.70
N SER A 868 -12.34 -11.05 -28.11
CA SER A 868 -12.68 -12.01 -27.08
C SER A 868 -13.06 -11.26 -25.81
N SER A 869 -14.17 -11.61 -25.19
CA SER A 869 -14.71 -10.88 -24.05
C SER A 869 -15.10 -11.79 -22.90
N SER A 870 -15.03 -11.25 -21.69
CA SER A 870 -15.37 -11.94 -20.46
C SER A 870 -16.04 -11.00 -19.46
N ALA A 871 -16.76 -11.56 -18.51
CA ALA A 871 -17.30 -10.83 -17.36
C ALA A 871 -16.99 -11.59 -16.07
N GLY A 872 -16.78 -10.87 -14.99
CA GLY A 872 -16.41 -11.50 -13.73
C GLY A 872 -16.37 -10.58 -12.55
N ILE A 873 -15.89 -11.12 -11.45
CA ILE A 873 -15.64 -10.41 -10.20
C ILE A 873 -14.16 -10.54 -9.81
N GLY A 874 -13.61 -9.49 -9.23
CA GLY A 874 -12.23 -9.46 -8.75
C GLY A 874 -12.17 -8.90 -7.33
N PHE A 875 -11.27 -9.43 -6.53
CA PHE A 875 -11.02 -8.98 -5.18
C PHE A 875 -9.53 -8.77 -4.98
N THR A 876 -9.14 -7.60 -4.51
CA THR A 876 -7.76 -7.27 -4.17
C THR A 876 -7.67 -6.91 -2.69
N TRP A 877 -6.69 -7.47 -2.01
CA TRP A 877 -6.37 -7.18 -0.61
C TRP A 877 -4.88 -6.88 -0.45
N ILE A 878 -4.56 -5.72 0.10
CA ILE A 878 -3.20 -5.35 0.48
C ILE A 878 -2.92 -5.91 1.87
N SER A 879 -2.33 -7.09 1.91
CA SER A 879 -1.97 -7.76 3.17
C SER A 879 -0.56 -7.35 3.64
N GLY A 880 -0.21 -7.69 4.88
CA GLY A 880 1.15 -7.51 5.40
C GLY A 880 2.24 -8.26 4.61
N PHE A 881 1.86 -9.26 3.80
CA PHE A 881 2.75 -10.02 2.90
C PHE A 881 2.74 -9.48 1.47
N GLY A 882 2.02 -8.39 1.20
CA GLY A 882 1.87 -7.80 -0.12
C GLY A 882 0.45 -7.94 -0.69
N PRO A 883 0.23 -7.42 -1.92
CA PRO A 883 -1.07 -7.49 -2.57
C PRO A 883 -1.45 -8.93 -2.92
N MET A 884 -2.69 -9.27 -2.65
CA MET A 884 -3.32 -10.53 -3.05
C MET A 884 -4.51 -10.21 -3.93
N THR A 885 -4.55 -10.76 -5.12
CA THR A 885 -5.65 -10.51 -6.05
C THR A 885 -6.22 -11.83 -6.57
N PHE A 886 -7.53 -11.92 -6.58
CA PHE A 886 -8.30 -13.06 -7.07
C PHE A 886 -9.29 -12.56 -8.11
N SER A 887 -9.49 -13.32 -9.17
CA SER A 887 -10.56 -13.06 -10.13
C SER A 887 -11.23 -14.35 -10.55
N TYR A 888 -12.54 -14.27 -10.73
CA TYR A 888 -13.33 -15.29 -11.36
C TYR A 888 -14.06 -14.67 -12.54
N ALA A 889 -13.83 -15.19 -13.73
CA ALA A 889 -14.38 -14.65 -14.96
C ALA A 889 -14.92 -15.76 -15.86
N VAL A 890 -15.97 -15.43 -16.59
CA VAL A 890 -16.59 -16.32 -17.56
C VAL A 890 -16.46 -15.67 -18.94
N PRO A 891 -15.92 -16.38 -19.95
CA PRO A 891 -15.93 -15.93 -21.33
C PRO A 891 -17.35 -15.67 -21.82
N LEU A 892 -17.58 -14.49 -22.41
CA LEU A 892 -18.83 -14.11 -23.06
C LEU A 892 -18.76 -14.36 -24.56
N HIS A 893 -17.65 -14.05 -25.21
CA HIS A 893 -17.35 -14.28 -26.59
C HIS A 893 -15.93 -14.85 -26.70
N LYS A 894 -15.80 -16.01 -27.32
CA LYS A 894 -14.57 -16.79 -27.46
C LYS A 894 -14.34 -17.07 -28.94
N ASN A 895 -13.15 -16.72 -29.45
CA ASN A 895 -12.77 -17.14 -30.81
C ASN A 895 -12.28 -18.60 -30.79
N GLU A 896 -12.16 -19.17 -31.97
CA GLU A 896 -11.55 -20.49 -32.17
C GLU A 896 -10.12 -20.49 -31.62
N LEU A 897 -9.70 -21.52 -30.93
CA LEU A 897 -8.38 -21.66 -30.28
C LEU A 897 -8.09 -20.73 -29.06
N ASP A 898 -9.00 -19.87 -28.65
CA ASP A 898 -8.83 -19.15 -27.39
C ASP A 898 -8.98 -20.13 -26.22
N GLU A 899 -8.11 -20.04 -25.22
CA GLU A 899 -8.11 -20.91 -24.05
C GLU A 899 -8.70 -20.22 -22.85
N ALA A 900 -9.69 -20.83 -22.19
CA ALA A 900 -10.39 -20.23 -21.06
C ALA A 900 -9.75 -20.62 -19.74
N GLU A 901 -9.56 -19.65 -18.86
CA GLU A 901 -9.09 -19.82 -17.49
C GLU A 901 -10.00 -19.06 -16.52
N TYR A 902 -10.99 -19.76 -15.95
CA TYR A 902 -12.06 -19.14 -15.16
C TYR A 902 -11.62 -18.52 -13.85
N PHE A 903 -10.67 -19.11 -13.15
CA PHE A 903 -10.16 -18.64 -11.87
C PHE A 903 -8.70 -18.30 -11.97
N GLN A 904 -8.38 -17.05 -11.64
CA GLN A 904 -7.01 -16.53 -11.71
C GLN A 904 -6.64 -15.87 -10.40
N PHE A 905 -5.42 -16.06 -9.93
CA PHE A 905 -4.95 -15.42 -8.70
C PHE A 905 -3.48 -15.01 -8.78
N SER A 906 -3.16 -13.99 -7.98
CA SER A 906 -1.80 -13.51 -7.77
C SER A 906 -1.59 -13.17 -6.30
N PHE A 907 -0.42 -13.45 -5.79
CA PHE A 907 -0.01 -13.23 -4.42
C PHE A 907 1.37 -12.57 -4.37
N GLY A 908 1.53 -11.52 -3.57
CA GLY A 908 2.77 -10.77 -3.44
C GLY A 908 3.07 -9.90 -4.66
N THR A 909 4.34 -9.68 -4.98
CA THR A 909 4.79 -8.81 -6.08
C THR A 909 4.76 -9.48 -7.45
N GLY A 910 3.89 -10.45 -7.66
CA GLY A 910 3.80 -11.26 -8.88
C GLY A 910 3.07 -10.62 -10.07
N PHE A 911 2.84 -9.29 -10.08
CA PHE A 911 2.20 -8.58 -11.20
C PHE A 911 3.14 -8.27 -12.33
#